data_2ce115486b9b9fb5322e53b050ac28c9
#
_entry.id   2ce115486b9b9fb5322e53b050ac28c9
#
_cell.length_a   1.000
_cell.length_b   1.000
_cell.length_c   1.000
_cell.angle_alpha   90.00
_cell.angle_beta   90.00
_cell.angle_gamma   90.00
#
_symmetry.space_group_name_H-M   'P 1'
#
loop_
_entity.id
_entity.type
_entity.pdbx_description
1 polymer ?
#
loop_
_entity_poly.entity_id
_entity_poly.type
_entity_poly.pdbx_seq_one_letter_code
_entity_poly.pdbx_strand_id
1 'polypeptide(L)'
;MPIKQGDLQLLASRVMDDVPEGGAGPSAIVIEDGKSNAIMPDISESDRARGRVNMRQMHLAVRTDDTDVYMGANIIVAEPPSDPNVSITLFATDGVYDTRAQAQARLEAYLNKGAEWSAFLYENHIKGQRQIQLFQRPGTELPLPGKTLVLVQNEGLPNEIVQYVRAIRVSSVERTFTYDLDKDFKAVIVTMELSDPLRSDFTGTSANRQFSRAANSAKLRDTVVADAASYVGCTPLKRAVGLGSFTAVAKSIYAQLVPSSQSETPIASAVPFASANFPVLGVEPVTFVTDQNWTTTLNMYLPGGCAPGSLKITLPGGSVLTDAGGLLMSGTQQVGTVDYANGIVVSTSGSYNGSKSITFRPAAYIQRAPQSMEIQVTAESRSLSYVGFIVPIATRGSLSISYMVQKRWYTLSDAGDGALRGSDASYGAGTYSSETGGFVLTLGALPDVGSSLVFTFSVPTQETVHPAADLLISQSIDLQLPAGQALYPGAFDIKWMDGTVQRTATAAADWKLQGDAVGEVRVGRSQLLFSPKLLPAVGTLLDITVDTAPANEINLVHPSRNGQGRLAVSAGVGGWVPFSVEVEWNTLTDTSVLGSYTLEQIRAMGISQVDPTQIARDDGLGKLMLNGLQVGTVNYAAGSVDFLPDVTIKIPKPHYSANVTSGSAFFGTAQYRLNYEGMEYRDAPSTYPNDESGYVKLRFRTTGSATRKTLQVTFAPEFDLIPGVQAPIVPGSLLLMPSSGQPWSDSAGVVRTLTTAGFVTRGNVAYPTGRLQLTSWTTGSSNALRRASCTTTLGEALTSAFVGRTAAAPIRPGSFSAVIPKASGGVQTITAATDGSIIAPGVIGSIDVETGLYRLAFGSFVTAAGNESQPWYQAANVGQDGKIFKPAPVVMSGVRYSAVAYSYLPLDANLTGIETVRLPSDGRVPMFRNGGMCVVGHQASTALNVSNNQTIDLGRVRLSRVTVRDSSGKHYQTGYTADLEAGRITFTDTSAMTMPV
;
A
#
# COMPACT_ATOMS: atom_id res chain seq x y z
N MET A 1 -6.00 -52.77 42.47
CA MET A 1 -6.44 -51.41 42.86
C MET A 1 -5.90 -50.46 41.80
N PRO A 2 -6.63 -49.45 41.36
CA PRO A 2 -6.09 -48.58 40.33
C PRO A 2 -4.82 -47.88 40.83
N ILE A 3 -3.90 -47.54 39.90
CA ILE A 3 -2.65 -46.84 40.19
C ILE A 3 -2.98 -45.54 40.90
N LYS A 4 -2.30 -45.28 42.03
CA LYS A 4 -2.56 -44.09 42.85
C LYS A 4 -1.54 -43.00 42.63
N GLN A 5 -1.85 -41.79 43.01
CA GLN A 5 -0.88 -40.72 43.10
C GLN A 5 0.25 -41.14 44.07
N GLY A 6 1.47 -41.08 43.61
CA GLY A 6 2.64 -41.61 44.36
C GLY A 6 3.22 -42.90 43.80
N ASP A 7 2.41 -43.73 43.14
CA ASP A 7 2.91 -44.86 42.38
C ASP A 7 3.68 -44.45 41.13
N LEU A 8 3.38 -43.29 40.61
CA LEU A 8 4.05 -42.65 39.50
C LEU A 8 5.15 -41.72 40.03
N GLN A 9 6.40 -42.04 39.67
CA GLN A 9 7.56 -41.28 40.14
C GLN A 9 8.44 -40.88 38.98
N LEU A 10 8.97 -39.66 39.03
CA LEU A 10 10.02 -39.21 38.13
C LEU A 10 11.37 -39.54 38.78
N LEU A 11 12.22 -40.27 38.05
CA LEU A 11 13.55 -40.64 38.48
C LEU A 11 14.58 -39.77 37.76
N ALA A 12 15.59 -39.37 38.50
CA ALA A 12 16.80 -38.76 38.00
C ALA A 12 17.57 -39.77 37.13
N SER A 13 18.23 -39.30 36.08
CA SER A 13 19.21 -40.09 35.34
C SER A 13 20.51 -40.30 36.18
N ARG A 14 21.36 -41.23 35.76
CA ARG A 14 22.63 -41.50 36.41
C ARG A 14 23.54 -40.27 36.47
N VAL A 15 23.52 -39.49 35.38
CA VAL A 15 24.27 -38.23 35.29
C VAL A 15 23.30 -37.12 34.99
N MET A 16 23.06 -36.24 35.97
CA MET A 16 22.15 -35.08 35.85
C MET A 16 22.86 -33.78 35.41
N ASP A 17 24.14 -33.87 35.04
CA ASP A 17 24.89 -32.72 34.54
C ASP A 17 24.78 -32.55 33.04
N ASP A 18 24.99 -31.32 32.55
CA ASP A 18 24.97 -30.97 31.14
C ASP A 18 26.34 -31.22 30.48
N VAL A 19 26.70 -32.50 30.45
CA VAL A 19 27.95 -33.03 29.86
C VAL A 19 27.62 -34.05 28.78
N PRO A 20 28.52 -34.36 27.83
CA PRO A 20 28.24 -35.29 26.75
C PRO A 20 27.72 -36.67 27.21
N GLU A 21 28.11 -37.13 28.37
CA GLU A 21 27.69 -38.36 29.01
C GLU A 21 26.42 -38.22 29.88
N GLY A 22 25.86 -37.02 29.97
CA GLY A 22 24.64 -36.72 30.70
C GLY A 22 23.50 -37.66 30.32
N GLY A 23 22.71 -38.09 31.27
CA GLY A 23 21.67 -39.09 31.07
C GLY A 23 22.14 -40.52 31.45
N ALA A 24 22.38 -41.35 30.45
CA ALA A 24 22.92 -42.72 30.56
C ALA A 24 22.06 -43.69 31.41
N GLY A 25 20.75 -43.50 31.46
CA GLY A 25 19.82 -44.40 32.12
C GLY A 25 19.31 -43.93 33.49
N PRO A 26 18.27 -44.61 34.04
CA PRO A 26 17.66 -44.21 35.30
C PRO A 26 18.57 -44.49 36.49
N SER A 27 18.50 -43.61 37.51
CA SER A 27 19.00 -43.86 38.85
C SER A 27 17.85 -44.30 39.77
N ALA A 28 18.20 -44.64 41.01
CA ALA A 28 17.21 -44.92 42.05
C ALA A 28 16.65 -43.64 42.71
N ILE A 29 17.16 -42.46 42.35
CA ILE A 29 16.88 -41.19 42.99
C ILE A 29 15.57 -40.65 42.41
N VAL A 30 14.59 -40.47 43.28
CA VAL A 30 13.32 -39.82 42.91
C VAL A 30 13.54 -38.32 42.88
N ILE A 31 13.05 -37.68 41.83
CA ILE A 31 13.01 -36.21 41.70
C ILE A 31 11.96 -35.70 42.68
N GLU A 32 12.41 -34.98 43.70
CA GLU A 32 11.55 -34.46 44.77
C GLU A 32 10.67 -33.31 44.21
N ASP A 33 9.39 -33.39 44.48
CA ASP A 33 8.44 -32.34 44.12
C ASP A 33 8.68 -31.09 44.98
N GLY A 34 8.58 -29.90 44.31
CA GLY A 34 8.76 -28.59 44.93
C GLY A 34 10.20 -28.24 45.35
N LYS A 35 11.17 -29.08 45.06
CA LYS A 35 12.59 -28.78 45.30
C LYS A 35 13.17 -27.93 44.22
N SER A 36 13.75 -26.78 44.61
CA SER A 36 14.47 -25.91 43.67
C SER A 36 15.65 -26.65 43.04
N ASN A 37 15.91 -26.42 41.76
CA ASN A 37 17.05 -27.01 41.04
C ASN A 37 17.05 -28.57 40.98
N ALA A 38 15.90 -29.19 41.15
CA ALA A 38 15.80 -30.65 41.14
C ALA A 38 16.07 -31.27 39.75
N ILE A 39 15.79 -30.55 38.67
CA ILE A 39 16.04 -31.00 37.30
C ILE A 39 17.03 -30.08 36.58
N MET A 40 16.76 -28.79 36.54
CA MET A 40 17.59 -27.76 35.89
C MET A 40 18.25 -26.85 36.92
N PRO A 41 19.49 -26.41 36.70
CA PRO A 41 20.12 -25.41 37.54
C PRO A 41 19.52 -24.02 37.36
N ASP A 42 19.82 -23.10 38.28
CA ASP A 42 19.49 -21.69 38.12
C ASP A 42 20.13 -21.12 36.85
N ILE A 43 19.42 -20.21 36.19
CA ILE A 43 19.89 -19.52 35.00
C ILE A 43 20.70 -18.30 35.39
N SER A 44 22.00 -18.31 35.08
CA SER A 44 22.87 -17.17 35.34
C SER A 44 22.60 -15.99 34.42
N GLU A 45 23.00 -14.78 34.83
CA GLU A 45 22.94 -13.60 33.97
C GLU A 45 23.81 -13.79 32.71
N SER A 46 24.94 -14.49 32.84
CA SER A 46 25.80 -14.83 31.70
C SER A 46 25.09 -15.76 30.72
N ASP A 47 24.31 -16.72 31.19
CA ASP A 47 23.55 -17.64 30.35
C ASP A 47 22.41 -16.87 29.63
N ARG A 48 21.79 -15.94 30.33
CA ARG A 48 20.74 -15.08 29.72
C ARG A 48 21.30 -14.17 28.63
N ALA A 49 22.47 -13.57 28.85
CA ALA A 49 23.11 -12.66 27.91
C ALA A 49 23.69 -13.37 26.68
N ARG A 50 24.28 -14.55 26.90
CA ARG A 50 25.00 -15.32 25.86
C ARG A 50 24.18 -16.43 25.23
N GLY A 51 23.09 -16.82 25.86
CA GLY A 51 22.30 -18.00 25.51
C GLY A 51 22.98 -19.30 25.91
N ARG A 52 22.18 -20.22 26.37
CA ARG A 52 22.60 -21.57 26.70
C ARG A 52 21.48 -22.56 26.47
N VAL A 53 21.82 -23.76 26.01
CA VAL A 53 20.90 -24.90 25.94
C VAL A 53 21.32 -25.92 26.98
N ASN A 54 20.46 -26.15 27.97
CA ASN A 54 20.64 -27.19 28.98
C ASN A 54 19.74 -28.37 28.64
N MET A 55 20.30 -29.57 28.65
CA MET A 55 19.55 -30.83 28.45
C MET A 55 19.68 -31.73 29.70
N ARG A 56 18.55 -32.29 30.10
CA ARG A 56 18.49 -33.26 31.18
C ARG A 56 17.61 -34.41 30.80
N GLN A 57 18.03 -35.63 31.13
CA GLN A 57 17.19 -36.81 30.97
C GLN A 57 16.51 -37.15 32.29
N MET A 58 15.26 -37.50 32.27
CA MET A 58 14.50 -38.03 33.38
C MET A 58 13.74 -39.27 32.93
N HIS A 59 13.39 -40.11 33.87
CA HIS A 59 12.68 -41.34 33.59
C HIS A 59 11.39 -41.42 34.40
N LEU A 60 10.32 -41.90 33.76
CA LEU A 60 9.06 -42.20 34.43
C LEU A 60 9.10 -43.64 34.96
N ALA A 61 8.87 -43.82 36.23
CA ALA A 61 8.75 -45.12 36.89
C ALA A 61 7.33 -45.31 37.46
N VAL A 62 6.79 -46.49 37.30
CA VAL A 62 5.55 -46.94 37.99
C VAL A 62 5.99 -47.91 39.07
N ARG A 63 5.76 -47.53 40.34
CA ARG A 63 6.10 -48.34 41.53
C ARG A 63 4.83 -48.73 42.25
N THR A 64 4.24 -49.83 41.79
CA THR A 64 3.04 -50.44 42.36
C THR A 64 3.12 -51.92 42.28
N ASP A 65 2.46 -52.64 43.20
CA ASP A 65 2.32 -54.08 43.13
C ASP A 65 1.20 -54.54 42.17
N ASP A 66 0.52 -53.58 41.58
CA ASP A 66 -0.54 -53.82 40.59
C ASP A 66 0.07 -54.10 39.23
N THR A 67 -0.46 -55.15 38.52
CA THR A 67 -0.02 -55.55 37.20
C THR A 67 -0.85 -54.97 36.05
N ASP A 68 -1.81 -54.11 36.38
CA ASP A 68 -2.61 -53.45 35.38
C ASP A 68 -1.77 -52.53 34.45
N VAL A 69 -2.15 -52.49 33.20
CA VAL A 69 -1.44 -51.68 32.22
C VAL A 69 -1.84 -50.19 32.38
N TYR A 70 -0.85 -49.37 32.64
CA TYR A 70 -1.05 -47.92 32.69
C TYR A 70 -1.02 -47.30 31.27
N MET A 71 -2.20 -46.90 30.78
CA MET A 71 -2.35 -46.41 29.42
C MET A 71 -2.59 -44.88 29.43
N GLY A 72 -2.08 -44.19 28.40
CA GLY A 72 -2.36 -42.79 28.17
C GLY A 72 -1.59 -41.80 29.09
N ALA A 73 -0.50 -42.25 29.71
CA ALA A 73 0.36 -41.36 30.50
C ALA A 73 1.05 -40.30 29.62
N ASN A 74 1.01 -39.04 30.09
CA ASN A 74 1.63 -37.91 29.42
C ASN A 74 2.46 -37.11 30.42
N ILE A 75 3.62 -36.63 29.97
CA ILE A 75 4.42 -35.64 30.72
C ILE A 75 4.15 -34.28 30.10
N ILE A 76 3.77 -33.31 30.92
CA ILE A 76 3.48 -31.95 30.52
C ILE A 76 4.29 -30.95 31.33
N VAL A 77 4.51 -29.76 30.79
CA VAL A 77 5.01 -28.61 31.53
C VAL A 77 3.76 -27.88 32.08
N ALA A 78 3.49 -28.06 33.36
CA ALA A 78 2.29 -27.51 33.99
C ALA A 78 2.38 -25.99 34.18
N GLU A 79 3.56 -25.48 34.47
CA GLU A 79 3.83 -24.04 34.65
C GLU A 79 5.04 -23.66 33.81
N PRO A 80 4.83 -22.91 32.70
CA PRO A 80 5.93 -22.47 31.86
C PRO A 80 6.73 -21.35 32.56
N PRO A 81 8.01 -21.16 32.18
CA PRO A 81 8.80 -20.03 32.65
C PRO A 81 8.09 -18.71 32.40
N SER A 82 8.12 -17.80 33.36
CA SER A 82 7.57 -16.46 33.24
C SER A 82 8.41 -15.55 32.36
N ASP A 83 9.72 -15.83 32.25
CA ASP A 83 10.63 -15.08 31.37
C ASP A 83 10.40 -15.49 29.91
N PRO A 84 10.01 -14.56 29.01
CA PRO A 84 9.78 -14.87 27.60
C PRO A 84 11.04 -15.32 26.84
N ASN A 85 12.22 -15.09 27.40
CA ASN A 85 13.48 -15.53 26.79
C ASN A 85 13.91 -16.94 27.23
N VAL A 86 13.13 -17.59 28.09
CA VAL A 86 13.36 -18.95 28.54
C VAL A 86 12.28 -19.87 27.99
N SER A 87 12.69 -20.89 27.24
CA SER A 87 11.80 -21.90 26.66
C SER A 87 12.11 -23.29 27.20
N ILE A 88 11.06 -24.07 27.45
CA ILE A 88 11.17 -25.49 27.79
C ILE A 88 10.49 -26.31 26.70
N THR A 89 11.23 -27.28 26.16
CA THR A 89 10.68 -28.27 25.25
C THR A 89 10.96 -29.67 25.75
N LEU A 90 10.03 -30.59 25.51
CA LEU A 90 10.14 -31.99 25.85
C LEU A 90 10.18 -32.80 24.56
N PHE A 91 10.95 -33.91 24.58
CA PHE A 91 10.95 -34.90 23.52
C PHE A 91 11.31 -36.28 24.08
N ALA A 92 10.83 -37.33 23.44
CA ALA A 92 11.11 -38.70 23.85
C ALA A 92 12.46 -39.17 23.31
N THR A 93 13.17 -39.96 24.11
CA THR A 93 14.40 -40.66 23.68
C THR A 93 14.05 -42.02 23.07
N ASP A 94 14.88 -42.57 22.18
CA ASP A 94 14.70 -43.89 21.58
C ASP A 94 15.15 -45.00 22.52
N GLY A 95 16.20 -44.73 23.29
CA GLY A 95 16.81 -45.67 24.24
C GLY A 95 16.76 -45.18 25.67
N VAL A 96 16.60 -46.12 26.62
CA VAL A 96 16.61 -45.81 28.04
C VAL A 96 17.98 -45.25 28.51
N TYR A 97 19.03 -45.66 27.82
CA TYR A 97 20.42 -45.31 28.16
C TYR A 97 21.01 -44.24 27.26
N ASP A 98 20.18 -43.53 26.53
CA ASP A 98 20.61 -42.41 25.68
C ASP A 98 21.39 -41.38 26.48
N THR A 99 22.41 -40.82 25.83
CA THR A 99 23.23 -39.75 26.41
C THR A 99 22.87 -38.39 25.81
N ARG A 100 23.36 -37.30 26.43
CA ARG A 100 23.20 -35.95 25.91
C ARG A 100 23.71 -35.79 24.47
N ALA A 101 24.85 -36.42 24.15
CA ALA A 101 25.40 -36.37 22.79
C ALA A 101 24.46 -36.99 21.76
N GLN A 102 23.78 -38.09 22.10
CA GLN A 102 22.78 -38.71 21.23
C GLN A 102 21.50 -37.83 21.11
N ALA A 103 21.05 -37.23 22.22
CA ALA A 103 19.94 -36.28 22.23
C ALA A 103 20.24 -35.03 21.40
N GLN A 104 21.48 -34.52 21.49
CA GLN A 104 21.92 -33.40 20.67
C GLN A 104 21.81 -33.72 19.16
N ALA A 105 22.25 -34.90 18.74
CA ALA A 105 22.19 -35.31 17.35
C ALA A 105 20.74 -35.35 16.84
N ARG A 106 19.77 -35.72 17.67
CA ARG A 106 18.35 -35.71 17.34
C ARG A 106 17.78 -34.30 17.21
N LEU A 107 18.14 -33.40 18.10
CA LEU A 107 17.76 -32.00 18.01
C LEU A 107 18.30 -31.35 16.72
N GLU A 108 19.53 -31.63 16.39
CA GLU A 108 20.20 -31.13 15.19
C GLU A 108 19.73 -31.80 13.89
N ALA A 109 18.92 -32.85 13.95
CA ALA A 109 18.36 -33.52 12.79
C ALA A 109 17.25 -32.76 12.06
N TYR A 110 16.91 -31.55 12.51
CA TYR A 110 15.85 -30.73 11.89
C TYR A 110 16.11 -30.45 10.41
N LEU A 111 17.35 -30.19 10.02
CA LEU A 111 17.75 -30.11 8.63
C LEU A 111 18.70 -31.25 8.28
N ASN A 112 18.39 -31.97 7.21
CA ASN A 112 19.23 -33.03 6.67
C ASN A 112 19.84 -32.64 5.33
N LYS A 113 20.89 -33.39 4.93
CA LYS A 113 21.51 -33.25 3.60
C LYS A 113 20.47 -33.61 2.52
N GLY A 114 20.21 -32.69 1.61
CA GLY A 114 19.34 -32.85 0.44
C GLY A 114 20.14 -33.19 -0.83
N ALA A 115 19.54 -32.87 -1.97
CA ALA A 115 20.16 -33.01 -3.29
C ALA A 115 21.39 -32.09 -3.43
N GLU A 116 22.27 -32.41 -4.37
CA GLU A 116 23.41 -31.53 -4.69
C GLU A 116 22.88 -30.21 -5.26
N TRP A 117 23.38 -29.09 -4.75
CA TRP A 117 23.00 -27.75 -5.21
C TRP A 117 23.58 -27.47 -6.59
N SER A 118 22.93 -26.67 -7.37
CA SER A 118 23.31 -26.37 -8.76
C SER A 118 24.56 -25.52 -8.94
N ALA A 119 25.10 -24.96 -7.84
CA ALA A 119 26.34 -24.19 -7.85
C ALA A 119 27.49 -24.99 -7.22
N PHE A 120 28.72 -24.66 -7.56
CA PHE A 120 29.92 -25.29 -7.04
C PHE A 120 30.73 -24.29 -6.21
N LEU A 121 31.42 -24.79 -5.15
CA LEU A 121 32.30 -23.96 -4.33
C LEU A 121 33.44 -23.44 -5.21
N TYR A 122 33.55 -22.10 -5.33
CA TYR A 122 34.53 -21.43 -6.18
C TYR A 122 35.83 -21.20 -5.40
N GLU A 123 36.92 -21.77 -5.85
CA GLU A 123 38.25 -21.75 -5.20
C GLU A 123 38.22 -22.32 -3.76
N ASN A 124 39.39 -22.33 -3.10
CA ASN A 124 39.52 -22.89 -1.77
C ASN A 124 39.11 -21.90 -0.69
N HIS A 125 38.49 -22.40 0.36
CA HIS A 125 38.07 -21.63 1.52
C HIS A 125 38.72 -22.21 2.77
N ILE A 126 39.28 -21.34 3.61
CA ILE A 126 39.98 -21.74 4.84
C ILE A 126 39.09 -21.56 6.07
N LYS A 127 39.41 -22.32 7.09
CA LYS A 127 38.82 -22.22 8.45
C LYS A 127 38.78 -20.76 8.94
N GLY A 128 37.69 -20.36 9.57
CA GLY A 128 37.52 -19.00 10.13
C GLY A 128 36.89 -17.99 9.16
N GLN A 129 36.81 -18.28 7.87
CA GLN A 129 36.14 -17.40 6.91
C GLN A 129 34.64 -17.34 7.18
N ARG A 130 34.05 -16.13 7.07
CA ARG A 130 32.60 -15.88 7.15
C ARG A 130 31.97 -15.60 5.79
N GLN A 131 32.67 -15.92 4.73
CA GLN A 131 32.23 -15.69 3.37
C GLN A 131 32.71 -16.82 2.48
N ILE A 132 31.82 -17.33 1.64
CA ILE A 132 32.16 -18.30 0.60
C ILE A 132 31.75 -17.75 -0.77
N GLN A 133 32.43 -18.21 -1.80
CA GLN A 133 32.11 -17.94 -3.18
C GLN A 133 31.69 -19.22 -3.90
N LEU A 134 30.68 -19.09 -4.71
CA LEU A 134 30.16 -20.17 -5.54
C LEU A 134 30.21 -19.72 -7.01
N PHE A 135 30.40 -20.68 -7.91
CA PHE A 135 30.19 -20.39 -9.33
C PHE A 135 29.08 -21.27 -9.90
N GLN A 136 28.30 -20.68 -10.78
CA GLN A 136 27.15 -21.36 -11.40
C GLN A 136 26.86 -20.82 -12.78
N ARG A 137 26.00 -21.51 -13.51
CA ARG A 137 25.55 -21.06 -14.84
C ARG A 137 24.72 -19.79 -14.72
N PRO A 138 24.82 -18.87 -15.70
CA PRO A 138 23.87 -17.77 -15.79
C PRO A 138 22.43 -18.28 -15.87
N GLY A 139 21.50 -17.62 -15.16
CA GLY A 139 20.09 -18.01 -15.11
C GLY A 139 19.77 -19.17 -14.14
N THR A 140 20.74 -19.66 -13.38
CA THR A 140 20.50 -20.64 -12.31
C THR A 140 20.07 -19.93 -11.02
N GLU A 141 19.23 -20.60 -10.22
CA GLU A 141 18.73 -20.07 -8.95
C GLU A 141 19.88 -19.69 -8.00
N LEU A 142 19.73 -18.51 -7.37
CA LEU A 142 20.64 -18.02 -6.34
C LEU A 142 20.21 -18.51 -4.96
N PRO A 143 21.16 -18.85 -4.07
CA PRO A 143 20.77 -19.10 -2.69
C PRO A 143 20.21 -17.83 -2.05
N LEU A 144 19.03 -17.93 -1.43
CA LEU A 144 18.38 -16.79 -0.79
C LEU A 144 18.98 -16.50 0.59
N PRO A 145 18.99 -15.24 1.06
CA PRO A 145 19.31 -14.93 2.45
C PRO A 145 18.44 -15.74 3.43
N GLY A 146 19.07 -16.34 4.45
CA GLY A 146 18.41 -17.28 5.37
C GLY A 146 18.38 -18.75 4.91
N LYS A 147 18.69 -19.04 3.64
CA LYS A 147 18.85 -20.42 3.15
C LYS A 147 20.02 -21.08 3.85
N THR A 148 19.83 -22.29 4.33
CA THR A 148 20.90 -23.15 4.86
C THR A 148 21.29 -24.16 3.80
N LEU A 149 22.56 -24.24 3.49
CA LEU A 149 23.18 -25.24 2.61
C LEU A 149 24.15 -26.11 3.39
N VAL A 150 24.61 -27.19 2.82
CA VAL A 150 25.56 -28.10 3.45
C VAL A 150 26.80 -28.22 2.60
N LEU A 151 27.94 -27.90 3.17
CA LEU A 151 29.25 -28.20 2.60
C LEU A 151 29.68 -29.60 3.07
N VAL A 152 30.01 -30.48 2.13
CA VAL A 152 30.45 -31.86 2.42
C VAL A 152 31.77 -32.09 1.69
N GLN A 153 32.85 -32.25 2.47
CA GLN A 153 34.16 -32.65 1.97
C GLN A 153 34.36 -34.15 2.19
N ASN A 154 34.91 -34.88 1.21
CA ASN A 154 35.16 -36.33 1.29
C ASN A 154 33.92 -37.16 1.60
N GLU A 155 32.81 -36.87 0.98
CA GLU A 155 31.52 -37.51 1.25
C GLU A 155 31.60 -39.03 1.07
N GLY A 156 31.12 -39.77 2.09
CA GLY A 156 31.13 -41.24 2.10
C GLY A 156 32.51 -41.85 2.48
N LEU A 157 33.50 -41.07 2.84
CA LEU A 157 34.79 -41.55 3.32
C LEU A 157 34.89 -41.40 4.85
N PRO A 158 35.75 -42.14 5.52
CA PRO A 158 35.93 -42.05 6.99
C PRO A 158 36.35 -40.68 7.52
N ASN A 159 36.93 -39.86 6.67
CA ASN A 159 37.30 -38.47 6.93
C ASN A 159 36.31 -37.45 6.36
N GLU A 160 35.04 -37.79 6.27
CA GLU A 160 33.98 -36.88 5.83
C GLU A 160 33.88 -35.68 6.79
N ILE A 161 33.88 -34.49 6.22
CA ILE A 161 33.66 -33.22 6.95
C ILE A 161 32.35 -32.63 6.46
N VAL A 162 31.43 -32.36 7.38
CA VAL A 162 30.12 -31.78 7.12
C VAL A 162 29.96 -30.49 7.88
N GLN A 163 29.57 -29.42 7.21
CA GLN A 163 29.20 -28.18 7.85
C GLN A 163 27.96 -27.57 7.20
N TYR A 164 26.96 -27.26 8.03
CA TYR A 164 25.80 -26.47 7.62
C TYR A 164 26.19 -25.01 7.60
N VAL A 165 25.86 -24.31 6.53
CA VAL A 165 26.17 -22.90 6.32
C VAL A 165 24.91 -22.15 5.97
N ARG A 166 24.60 -21.07 6.72
CA ARG A 166 23.42 -20.25 6.47
C ARG A 166 23.84 -18.92 5.86
N ALA A 167 23.20 -18.56 4.75
CA ALA A 167 23.39 -17.29 4.09
C ALA A 167 22.75 -16.14 4.88
N ILE A 168 23.51 -15.13 5.27
CA ILE A 168 22.99 -13.85 5.80
C ILE A 168 22.72 -12.89 4.64
N ARG A 169 23.71 -12.75 3.76
CA ARG A 169 23.67 -11.90 2.58
C ARG A 169 24.18 -12.67 1.37
N VAL A 170 23.56 -12.45 0.24
CA VAL A 170 23.96 -13.02 -1.04
C VAL A 170 24.07 -11.91 -2.06
N SER A 171 25.19 -11.90 -2.79
CA SER A 171 25.38 -11.02 -3.94
C SER A 171 25.93 -11.85 -5.08
N SER A 172 25.65 -11.44 -6.32
CA SER A 172 26.12 -12.16 -7.50
C SER A 172 26.66 -11.18 -8.55
N VAL A 173 27.69 -11.63 -9.26
CA VAL A 173 28.29 -10.89 -10.36
C VAL A 173 28.53 -11.85 -11.51
N GLU A 174 28.05 -11.53 -12.69
CA GLU A 174 28.39 -12.27 -13.92
C GLU A 174 29.81 -11.90 -14.33
N ARG A 175 30.67 -12.93 -14.53
CA ARG A 175 32.05 -12.78 -14.99
C ARG A 175 32.28 -13.58 -16.25
N THR A 176 33.12 -13.06 -17.12
CA THR A 176 33.63 -13.74 -18.29
C THR A 176 34.95 -14.39 -17.95
N PHE A 177 35.11 -15.66 -18.28
CA PHE A 177 36.32 -16.45 -18.05
C PHE A 177 36.83 -16.96 -19.39
N THR A 178 38.12 -16.78 -19.63
CA THR A 178 38.79 -17.27 -20.82
C THR A 178 39.34 -18.68 -20.55
N TYR A 179 39.09 -19.64 -21.45
CA TYR A 179 39.56 -21.02 -21.30
C TYR A 179 40.46 -21.49 -22.44
N ASP A 180 40.54 -20.73 -23.50
CA ASP A 180 41.44 -20.93 -24.64
C ASP A 180 41.77 -19.55 -25.20
N LEU A 181 42.83 -19.41 -26.00
CA LEU A 181 43.41 -18.13 -26.40
C LEU A 181 42.38 -17.09 -26.91
N ASP A 182 41.23 -17.52 -27.46
CA ASP A 182 40.20 -16.63 -27.98
C ASP A 182 38.76 -17.12 -27.63
N LYS A 183 38.59 -17.99 -26.61
CA LYS A 183 37.29 -18.55 -26.25
C LYS A 183 36.93 -18.26 -24.82
N ASP A 184 35.79 -17.62 -24.65
CA ASP A 184 35.26 -17.21 -23.38
C ASP A 184 33.99 -17.98 -23.05
N PHE A 185 33.71 -18.06 -21.73
CA PHE A 185 32.40 -18.46 -21.20
C PHE A 185 32.01 -17.55 -20.04
N LYS A 186 30.72 -17.39 -19.85
CA LYS A 186 30.17 -16.60 -18.75
C LYS A 186 29.77 -17.51 -17.61
N ALA A 187 30.09 -17.09 -16.39
CA ALA A 187 29.61 -17.70 -15.16
C ALA A 187 29.21 -16.65 -14.14
N VAL A 188 28.24 -16.98 -13.31
CA VAL A 188 27.84 -16.14 -12.18
C VAL A 188 28.64 -16.53 -10.97
N ILE A 189 29.38 -15.58 -10.41
CA ILE A 189 30.06 -15.74 -9.12
C ILE A 189 29.12 -15.22 -8.05
N VAL A 190 28.69 -16.11 -7.17
CA VAL A 190 27.82 -15.81 -6.04
C VAL A 190 28.67 -15.70 -4.80
N THR A 191 28.62 -14.58 -4.13
CA THR A 191 29.25 -14.35 -2.84
C THR A 191 28.20 -14.45 -1.74
N MET A 192 28.41 -15.40 -0.84
CA MET A 192 27.50 -15.70 0.28
C MET A 192 28.19 -15.41 1.60
N GLU A 193 27.65 -14.45 2.36
CA GLU A 193 28.07 -14.16 3.73
C GLU A 193 27.38 -15.13 4.70
N LEU A 194 28.14 -15.73 5.61
CA LEU A 194 27.68 -16.80 6.48
C LEU A 194 27.36 -16.30 7.91
N SER A 195 26.36 -16.89 8.56
CA SER A 195 26.03 -16.65 9.97
C SER A 195 27.17 -17.06 10.90
N ASP A 196 27.82 -18.19 10.60
CA ASP A 196 28.91 -18.77 11.37
C ASP A 196 30.17 -18.93 10.50
N PRO A 197 31.35 -18.83 11.08
CA PRO A 197 32.59 -19.03 10.34
C PRO A 197 32.77 -20.51 9.94
N LEU A 198 33.52 -20.75 8.88
CA LEU A 198 33.92 -22.09 8.50
C LEU A 198 34.76 -22.72 9.62
N ARG A 199 34.41 -23.95 9.99
CA ARG A 199 35.07 -24.71 11.07
C ARG A 199 36.25 -25.55 10.56
N SER A 200 36.27 -25.79 9.27
CA SER A 200 37.30 -26.58 8.57
C SER A 200 37.62 -25.92 7.23
N ASP A 201 38.70 -26.36 6.61
CA ASP A 201 39.06 -25.99 5.26
C ASP A 201 38.21 -26.78 4.28
N PHE A 202 37.74 -26.09 3.20
CA PHE A 202 36.97 -26.72 2.13
C PHE A 202 37.66 -26.44 0.78
N THR A 203 37.96 -27.51 0.07
CA THR A 203 38.54 -27.42 -1.27
C THR A 203 37.45 -27.11 -2.30
N GLY A 204 37.63 -26.05 -3.03
CA GLY A 204 36.72 -25.67 -4.11
C GLY A 204 37.19 -26.09 -5.50
N THR A 205 36.53 -25.53 -6.51
CA THR A 205 36.81 -25.79 -7.92
C THR A 205 36.95 -24.47 -8.64
N SER A 206 37.96 -24.32 -9.51
CA SER A 206 38.04 -23.18 -10.40
C SER A 206 36.95 -23.18 -11.44
N ALA A 207 36.47 -21.99 -11.82
CA ALA A 207 35.39 -21.87 -12.79
C ALA A 207 35.79 -22.54 -14.11
N ASN A 208 34.91 -23.38 -14.62
CA ASN A 208 35.12 -24.14 -15.86
C ASN A 208 33.84 -24.14 -16.72
N ARG A 209 34.00 -24.25 -18.03
CA ARG A 209 32.90 -24.17 -19.03
C ARG A 209 31.93 -25.34 -18.94
N GLN A 210 32.32 -26.47 -18.38
CA GLN A 210 31.50 -27.65 -18.20
C GLN A 210 30.57 -27.48 -17.01
N PHE A 211 30.83 -26.51 -16.15
CA PHE A 211 30.13 -26.33 -14.89
C PHE A 211 30.12 -27.65 -14.09
N SER A 212 31.29 -28.16 -13.88
CA SER A 212 31.50 -29.43 -13.19
C SER A 212 32.44 -29.24 -11.99
N ARG A 213 32.29 -30.09 -11.00
CA ARG A 213 33.07 -30.12 -9.78
C ARG A 213 34.36 -30.92 -9.99
N ALA A 214 35.49 -30.44 -9.43
CA ALA A 214 36.70 -31.22 -9.36
C ALA A 214 36.54 -32.43 -8.41
N ALA A 215 37.15 -33.54 -8.69
CA ALA A 215 36.96 -34.79 -7.94
C ALA A 215 37.16 -34.65 -6.41
N ASN A 216 38.14 -33.86 -6.00
CA ASN A 216 38.49 -33.68 -4.58
C ASN A 216 37.86 -32.44 -3.94
N SER A 217 36.98 -31.73 -4.64
CA SER A 217 36.35 -30.54 -4.09
C SER A 217 35.11 -30.87 -3.24
N ALA A 218 34.78 -29.98 -2.31
CA ALA A 218 33.61 -30.09 -1.49
C ALA A 218 32.33 -30.07 -2.32
N LYS A 219 31.37 -30.90 -1.96
CA LYS A 219 30.02 -30.83 -2.50
C LYS A 219 29.21 -29.79 -1.76
N LEU A 220 28.43 -29.02 -2.50
CA LEU A 220 27.42 -28.16 -1.93
C LEU A 220 26.07 -28.84 -2.09
N ARG A 221 25.35 -29.05 -1.01
CA ARG A 221 24.04 -29.69 -0.99
C ARG A 221 22.96 -28.75 -0.47
N ASP A 222 21.75 -28.93 -0.97
CA ASP A 222 20.56 -28.35 -0.36
C ASP A 222 20.27 -29.02 0.99
N THR A 223 19.35 -28.43 1.75
CA THR A 223 18.83 -28.99 2.98
C THR A 223 17.38 -29.39 2.84
N VAL A 224 17.03 -30.52 3.43
CA VAL A 224 15.66 -31.00 3.55
C VAL A 224 15.26 -30.96 5.01
N VAL A 225 14.07 -30.43 5.31
CA VAL A 225 13.53 -30.45 6.67
C VAL A 225 13.22 -31.88 7.07
N ALA A 226 13.90 -32.38 8.09
CA ALA A 226 13.62 -33.68 8.66
C ALA A 226 12.46 -33.61 9.63
N ASP A 227 11.53 -34.55 9.50
CA ASP A 227 10.42 -34.74 10.42
C ASP A 227 10.77 -35.69 11.57
N ALA A 228 11.98 -35.57 12.13
CA ALA A 228 12.60 -36.60 12.95
C ALA A 228 12.17 -36.58 14.41
N ALA A 229 11.66 -35.49 14.96
CA ALA A 229 11.30 -35.44 16.36
C ALA A 229 9.99 -34.72 16.62
N SER A 230 9.16 -35.28 17.47
CA SER A 230 8.00 -34.59 18.00
C SER A 230 8.44 -33.80 19.23
N TYR A 231 8.48 -32.49 19.09
CA TYR A 231 8.69 -31.59 20.23
C TYR A 231 7.35 -31.24 20.84
N VAL A 232 7.29 -31.26 22.17
CA VAL A 232 6.13 -30.82 22.92
C VAL A 232 6.56 -29.64 23.81
N GLY A 233 5.79 -28.58 23.80
CA GLY A 233 6.06 -27.38 24.59
C GLY A 233 4.80 -26.90 25.29
N CYS A 234 4.92 -25.80 26.00
CA CYS A 234 3.80 -25.20 26.73
C CYS A 234 3.57 -23.79 26.22
N THR A 235 2.32 -23.44 25.93
CA THR A 235 1.92 -22.08 25.55
C THR A 235 0.63 -21.69 26.25
N PRO A 236 0.54 -20.45 26.79
CA PRO A 236 -0.70 -19.99 27.42
C PRO A 236 -1.79 -19.76 26.37
N LEU A 237 -3.03 -20.10 26.71
CA LEU A 237 -4.19 -19.75 25.92
C LEU A 237 -4.48 -18.26 26.02
N LYS A 238 -5.03 -17.65 24.96
CA LYS A 238 -5.48 -16.24 24.96
C LYS A 238 -6.63 -15.99 25.93
N ARG A 239 -7.44 -17.01 26.22
CA ARG A 239 -8.56 -16.97 27.17
C ARG A 239 -8.78 -18.34 27.81
N ALA A 240 -9.33 -18.33 29.01
CA ALA A 240 -9.70 -19.55 29.70
C ALA A 240 -10.79 -20.30 28.93
N VAL A 241 -10.73 -21.63 28.99
CA VAL A 241 -11.74 -22.54 28.43
C VAL A 241 -12.34 -23.40 29.52
N GLY A 242 -13.59 -23.80 29.37
CA GLY A 242 -14.28 -24.72 30.29
C GLY A 242 -14.13 -26.17 29.87
N LEU A 243 -14.70 -27.09 30.65
CA LEU A 243 -14.83 -28.48 30.28
C LEU A 243 -15.87 -28.63 29.15
N GLY A 244 -15.62 -29.53 28.18
CA GLY A 244 -16.53 -29.81 27.07
C GLY A 244 -15.90 -29.52 25.72
N SER A 245 -16.72 -29.41 24.69
CA SER A 245 -16.26 -29.02 23.35
C SER A 245 -15.97 -27.53 23.27
N PHE A 246 -14.78 -27.16 22.88
CA PHE A 246 -14.36 -25.78 22.73
C PHE A 246 -13.27 -25.65 21.66
N THR A 247 -13.12 -24.43 21.14
CA THR A 247 -11.99 -24.06 20.31
C THR A 247 -10.96 -23.34 21.15
N ALA A 248 -9.76 -23.91 21.25
CA ALA A 248 -8.66 -23.30 21.99
C ALA A 248 -7.90 -22.32 21.08
N VAL A 249 -7.66 -21.12 21.57
CA VAL A 249 -6.85 -20.10 20.88
C VAL A 249 -5.59 -19.87 21.69
N ALA A 250 -4.44 -20.30 21.15
CA ALA A 250 -3.15 -20.10 21.78
C ALA A 250 -2.56 -18.72 21.41
N LYS A 251 -1.67 -18.19 22.23
CA LYS A 251 -0.91 -16.96 21.92
C LYS A 251 0.13 -17.22 20.84
N SER A 252 0.76 -18.38 20.86
CA SER A 252 1.73 -18.83 19.90
C SER A 252 1.72 -20.35 19.83
N ILE A 253 1.98 -20.93 18.66
CA ILE A 253 2.16 -22.38 18.47
C ILE A 253 3.63 -22.78 18.37
N TYR A 254 4.55 -21.84 18.63
CA TYR A 254 5.99 -22.07 18.52
C TYR A 254 6.65 -21.89 19.88
N ALA A 255 7.66 -22.71 20.16
CA ALA A 255 8.61 -22.51 21.22
C ALA A 255 9.98 -22.14 20.63
N GLN A 256 10.69 -21.24 21.26
CA GLN A 256 12.08 -21.01 20.91
C GLN A 256 12.93 -22.14 21.48
N LEU A 257 13.52 -22.95 20.61
CA LEU A 257 14.32 -24.08 21.03
C LEU A 257 15.72 -23.68 21.46
N VAL A 258 16.27 -22.68 20.79
CA VAL A 258 17.66 -22.24 20.99
C VAL A 258 17.66 -20.76 21.30
N PRO A 259 18.45 -20.30 22.28
CA PRO A 259 18.68 -18.88 22.48
C PRO A 259 19.23 -18.23 21.21
N SER A 260 18.72 -17.07 20.90
CA SER A 260 19.17 -16.27 19.76
C SER A 260 19.40 -14.83 20.22
N SER A 261 20.34 -14.15 19.58
CA SER A 261 20.45 -12.72 19.74
C SER A 261 19.25 -12.06 19.08
N GLN A 262 18.46 -11.35 19.85
CA GLN A 262 17.35 -10.56 19.36
C GLN A 262 17.79 -9.11 19.20
N SER A 263 17.68 -8.58 18.02
CA SER A 263 17.86 -7.16 17.76
C SER A 263 16.54 -6.53 17.29
N GLU A 264 16.32 -5.29 17.69
CA GLU A 264 15.17 -4.48 17.28
C GLU A 264 15.60 -3.54 16.16
N THR A 265 14.89 -3.59 15.04
CA THR A 265 15.13 -2.70 13.91
C THR A 265 13.87 -1.90 13.64
N PRO A 266 13.89 -0.57 13.80
CA PRO A 266 12.78 0.26 13.39
C PRO A 266 12.56 0.15 11.87
N ILE A 267 11.33 -0.08 11.47
CA ILE A 267 10.91 -0.12 10.08
C ILE A 267 9.79 0.89 9.85
N ALA A 268 9.81 1.53 8.70
CA ALA A 268 8.76 2.44 8.29
C ALA A 268 8.47 2.24 6.80
N SER A 269 7.25 2.55 6.40
CA SER A 269 6.94 2.62 4.98
C SER A 269 7.59 3.87 4.38
N ALA A 270 8.69 3.69 3.67
CA ALA A 270 9.39 4.78 2.98
C ALA A 270 8.60 5.28 1.77
N VAL A 271 7.85 4.40 1.13
CA VAL A 271 7.02 4.70 -0.03
C VAL A 271 5.56 4.51 0.36
N PRO A 272 4.65 5.44 -0.03
CA PRO A 272 3.22 5.16 0.05
C PRO A 272 2.96 3.83 -0.66
N PHE A 273 2.11 3.02 -0.05
CA PHE A 273 1.72 1.71 -0.59
C PHE A 273 1.77 1.69 -2.09
N ALA A 274 2.66 0.89 -2.65
CA ALA A 274 2.95 0.65 -4.06
C ALA A 274 2.12 1.52 -5.04
N SER A 275 2.30 2.82 -4.96
CA SER A 275 1.82 3.72 -5.97
C SER A 275 2.77 3.63 -7.15
N ALA A 276 2.70 2.53 -7.89
CA ALA A 276 3.34 2.53 -9.19
C ALA A 276 2.71 3.64 -9.99
N ASN A 277 3.53 4.51 -10.53
CA ASN A 277 3.07 5.55 -11.43
C ASN A 277 2.67 4.90 -12.75
N PHE A 278 1.38 4.89 -13.05
CA PHE A 278 0.85 4.30 -14.29
C PHE A 278 0.76 5.35 -15.39
N PRO A 279 1.24 5.04 -16.62
CA PRO A 279 1.11 5.96 -17.72
C PRO A 279 -0.34 6.03 -18.21
N VAL A 280 -0.93 7.22 -18.14
CA VAL A 280 -2.15 7.56 -18.87
C VAL A 280 -1.72 8.25 -20.16
N LEU A 281 -2.00 7.61 -21.28
CA LEU A 281 -1.47 8.03 -22.57
C LEU A 281 -2.24 9.21 -23.14
N GLY A 282 -1.56 10.23 -23.60
CA GLY A 282 -2.12 11.31 -24.40
C GLY A 282 -2.73 10.78 -25.68
N VAL A 283 -3.62 11.58 -26.29
CA VAL A 283 -4.39 11.14 -27.48
C VAL A 283 -3.49 10.96 -28.69
N GLU A 284 -2.60 11.93 -28.94
CA GLU A 284 -1.78 11.99 -30.16
C GLU A 284 -0.28 12.09 -29.86
N PRO A 285 0.57 11.58 -30.74
CA PRO A 285 2.00 11.85 -30.68
C PRO A 285 2.32 13.33 -30.95
N VAL A 286 3.34 13.84 -30.31
CA VAL A 286 3.83 15.21 -30.47
C VAL A 286 5.23 15.17 -31.06
N THR A 287 5.48 16.08 -32.02
CA THR A 287 6.80 16.24 -32.64
C THR A 287 7.32 17.66 -32.41
N PHE A 288 8.57 17.76 -32.00
CA PHE A 288 9.26 19.04 -31.85
C PHE A 288 10.75 18.89 -32.17
N VAL A 289 11.41 20.03 -32.39
CA VAL A 289 12.84 20.07 -32.68
C VAL A 289 13.59 20.70 -31.52
N THR A 290 14.72 20.11 -31.12
CA THR A 290 15.54 20.61 -30.03
C THR A 290 17.03 20.58 -30.34
N ASP A 291 17.75 21.59 -29.85
CA ASP A 291 19.22 21.70 -29.96
C ASP A 291 19.91 21.37 -28.63
N GLN A 292 19.23 20.69 -27.69
CA GLN A 292 19.85 20.27 -26.44
C GLN A 292 21.13 19.50 -26.66
N ASN A 293 22.19 19.88 -25.95
CA ASN A 293 23.40 19.08 -25.90
C ASN A 293 23.11 17.81 -25.09
N TRP A 294 23.44 16.67 -25.72
CA TRP A 294 23.17 15.37 -25.14
C TRP A 294 24.42 14.49 -25.28
N THR A 295 25.00 14.14 -24.14
CA THR A 295 26.26 13.39 -24.07
C THR A 295 26.16 12.31 -23.00
N THR A 296 27.18 11.51 -22.79
CA THR A 296 27.22 10.54 -21.66
C THR A 296 27.23 11.19 -20.26
N THR A 297 27.46 12.50 -20.18
CA THR A 297 27.42 13.27 -18.90
C THR A 297 26.29 14.29 -18.83
N LEU A 298 25.61 14.57 -19.93
CA LEU A 298 24.51 15.51 -20.03
C LEU A 298 23.26 14.80 -20.56
N ASN A 299 22.23 14.73 -19.73
CA ASN A 299 20.94 14.14 -20.10
C ASN A 299 20.16 15.05 -21.05
N MET A 300 19.36 14.45 -21.91
CA MET A 300 18.34 15.12 -22.68
C MET A 300 17.00 15.01 -21.97
N TYR A 301 16.22 16.07 -22.02
CA TYR A 301 14.92 16.15 -21.34
C TYR A 301 13.80 16.29 -22.36
N LEU A 302 12.76 15.48 -22.21
CA LEU A 302 11.50 15.62 -22.92
C LEU A 302 10.60 16.63 -22.17
N PRO A 303 9.70 17.28 -22.87
CA PRO A 303 8.71 18.14 -22.23
C PRO A 303 7.58 17.30 -21.59
N GLY A 304 7.87 16.68 -20.46
CA GLY A 304 6.94 15.82 -19.72
C GLY A 304 7.16 14.32 -19.87
N GLY A 305 6.27 13.52 -19.29
CA GLY A 305 6.34 12.07 -19.35
C GLY A 305 6.07 11.52 -20.74
N CYS A 306 6.65 10.37 -21.04
CA CYS A 306 6.61 9.71 -22.33
C CYS A 306 5.98 8.32 -22.22
N ALA A 307 5.12 7.95 -23.16
CA ALA A 307 4.57 6.60 -23.25
C ALA A 307 5.65 5.59 -23.67
N PRO A 308 5.78 4.46 -22.97
CA PRO A 308 6.73 3.41 -23.36
C PRO A 308 6.51 2.94 -24.80
N GLY A 309 7.59 2.77 -25.55
CA GLY A 309 7.57 2.34 -26.95
C GLY A 309 7.17 3.42 -27.95
N SER A 310 7.03 4.68 -27.55
CA SER A 310 6.57 5.78 -28.42
C SER A 310 7.65 6.78 -28.80
N LEU A 311 8.82 6.72 -28.19
CA LEU A 311 9.89 7.69 -28.41
C LEU A 311 10.66 7.39 -29.68
N LYS A 312 10.77 8.38 -30.53
CA LYS A 312 11.57 8.37 -31.74
C LYS A 312 12.41 9.64 -31.80
N ILE A 313 13.73 9.50 -31.85
CA ILE A 313 14.68 10.59 -31.95
C ILE A 313 15.39 10.49 -33.31
N THR A 314 15.18 11.48 -34.17
CA THR A 314 15.89 11.60 -35.44
C THR A 314 17.06 12.54 -35.24
N LEU A 315 18.27 12.01 -35.41
CA LEU A 315 19.53 12.72 -35.23
C LEU A 315 19.91 13.57 -36.49
N PRO A 316 20.78 14.57 -36.33
CA PRO A 316 21.40 15.21 -37.48
C PRO A 316 22.10 14.14 -38.35
N GLY A 317 21.76 14.05 -39.62
CA GLY A 317 22.26 12.99 -40.51
C GLY A 317 21.30 11.83 -40.76
N GLY A 318 20.10 11.86 -40.13
CA GLY A 318 19.01 10.96 -40.50
C GLY A 318 18.94 9.64 -39.69
N SER A 319 19.93 9.35 -38.86
CA SER A 319 19.86 8.16 -37.96
C SER A 319 18.70 8.29 -36.94
N VAL A 320 18.03 7.18 -36.71
CA VAL A 320 16.84 7.14 -35.81
C VAL A 320 17.12 6.26 -34.61
N LEU A 321 16.86 6.79 -33.43
CA LEU A 321 16.84 6.04 -32.17
C LEU A 321 15.39 5.83 -31.75
N THR A 322 15.12 4.64 -31.18
CA THR A 322 13.79 4.27 -30.66
C THR A 322 13.93 3.66 -29.28
N ASP A 323 12.88 3.74 -28.48
CA ASP A 323 12.87 3.12 -27.15
C ASP A 323 12.27 1.71 -27.16
N ALA A 324 12.79 0.85 -26.30
CA ALA A 324 12.28 -0.48 -26.06
C ALA A 324 12.49 -0.87 -24.58
N GLY A 325 11.41 -0.96 -23.80
CA GLY A 325 11.47 -1.42 -22.40
C GLY A 325 12.39 -0.60 -21.48
N GLY A 326 12.44 0.74 -21.66
CA GLY A 326 13.33 1.63 -20.91
C GLY A 326 14.75 1.75 -21.48
N LEU A 327 15.07 1.00 -22.53
CA LEU A 327 16.33 1.09 -23.25
C LEU A 327 16.15 1.96 -24.48
N LEU A 328 17.14 2.78 -24.79
CA LEU A 328 17.22 3.51 -26.06
C LEU A 328 18.08 2.74 -27.03
N MET A 329 17.55 2.47 -28.21
CA MET A 329 18.14 1.59 -29.22
C MET A 329 18.48 2.32 -30.51
N SER A 330 19.61 1.97 -31.09
CA SER A 330 19.98 2.26 -32.50
C SER A 330 20.00 0.95 -33.28
N GLY A 331 18.89 0.64 -33.95
CA GLY A 331 18.69 -0.71 -34.48
C GLY A 331 18.64 -1.73 -33.35
N THR A 332 19.60 -2.66 -33.32
CA THR A 332 19.72 -3.68 -32.25
C THR A 332 20.68 -3.30 -31.12
N GLN A 333 21.41 -2.19 -31.26
CA GLN A 333 22.39 -1.77 -30.27
C GLN A 333 21.78 -0.82 -29.24
N GLN A 334 22.00 -1.10 -27.97
CA GLN A 334 21.63 -0.19 -26.87
C GLN A 334 22.61 1.00 -26.85
N VAL A 335 22.09 2.22 -26.89
CA VAL A 335 22.85 3.48 -26.86
C VAL A 335 22.50 4.37 -25.67
N GLY A 336 21.50 3.97 -24.87
CA GLY A 336 21.06 4.76 -23.73
C GLY A 336 19.92 4.11 -22.96
N THR A 337 19.31 4.91 -22.06
CA THR A 337 18.13 4.55 -21.28
C THR A 337 17.12 5.69 -21.28
N VAL A 338 15.85 5.37 -21.04
CA VAL A 338 14.73 6.31 -20.99
C VAL A 338 14.01 6.16 -19.67
N ASP A 339 13.95 7.23 -18.88
CA ASP A 339 13.04 7.36 -17.76
C ASP A 339 11.73 7.98 -18.30
N TYR A 340 10.74 7.13 -18.49
CA TYR A 340 9.47 7.52 -19.09
C TYR A 340 8.67 8.49 -18.23
N ALA A 341 8.74 8.32 -16.90
CA ALA A 341 7.94 9.12 -15.98
C ALA A 341 8.45 10.56 -15.89
N ASN A 342 9.77 10.73 -15.84
CA ASN A 342 10.41 12.04 -15.72
C ASN A 342 10.79 12.63 -17.08
N GLY A 343 10.64 11.87 -18.18
CA GLY A 343 11.03 12.31 -19.52
C GLY A 343 12.52 12.53 -19.67
N ILE A 344 13.35 11.71 -19.01
CA ILE A 344 14.82 11.83 -19.05
C ILE A 344 15.40 10.79 -19.99
N VAL A 345 16.21 11.23 -20.93
CA VAL A 345 16.91 10.34 -21.86
C VAL A 345 18.41 10.42 -21.58
N VAL A 346 18.99 9.30 -21.17
CA VAL A 346 20.40 9.18 -20.82
C VAL A 346 21.14 8.49 -21.96
N SER A 347 22.28 9.04 -22.39
CA SER A 347 23.18 8.38 -23.33
C SER A 347 24.22 7.55 -22.59
N THR A 348 24.37 6.29 -22.94
CA THR A 348 25.47 5.43 -22.46
C THR A 348 26.62 5.33 -23.43
N SER A 349 26.43 5.79 -24.68
CA SER A 349 27.47 5.77 -25.72
C SER A 349 27.28 6.95 -26.68
N GLY A 350 28.32 7.74 -26.84
CA GLY A 350 28.36 8.83 -27.85
C GLY A 350 27.83 10.18 -27.33
N SER A 351 28.04 11.19 -28.14
CA SER A 351 27.58 12.56 -27.93
C SER A 351 26.75 12.99 -29.13
N TYR A 352 25.59 13.52 -28.88
CA TYR A 352 24.62 13.88 -29.92
C TYR A 352 24.32 15.37 -29.86
N ASN A 353 25.17 16.15 -30.54
CA ASN A 353 25.04 17.60 -30.67
C ASN A 353 24.27 17.97 -31.95
N GLY A 354 23.74 19.19 -32.00
CA GLY A 354 22.98 19.70 -33.13
C GLY A 354 21.48 19.40 -33.05
N SER A 355 20.75 19.88 -34.02
CA SER A 355 19.30 19.87 -34.10
C SER A 355 18.74 18.46 -34.25
N LYS A 356 17.87 18.03 -33.35
CA LYS A 356 17.22 16.71 -33.27
C LYS A 356 15.73 16.86 -33.39
N SER A 357 15.07 16.03 -34.20
CA SER A 357 13.60 15.93 -34.21
C SER A 357 13.16 14.81 -33.28
N ILE A 358 12.31 15.13 -32.32
CA ILE A 358 11.82 14.20 -31.31
C ILE A 358 10.32 14.03 -31.50
N THR A 359 9.89 12.78 -31.65
CA THR A 359 8.49 12.42 -31.68
C THR A 359 8.22 11.46 -30.54
N PHE A 360 7.22 11.73 -29.71
CA PHE A 360 6.79 10.86 -28.63
C PHE A 360 5.30 11.05 -28.34
N ARG A 361 4.66 10.07 -27.71
CA ARG A 361 3.32 10.19 -27.20
C ARG A 361 3.41 10.64 -25.74
N PRO A 362 2.85 11.81 -25.39
CA PRO A 362 2.83 12.27 -24.00
C PRO A 362 2.12 11.25 -23.09
N ALA A 363 2.59 11.13 -21.87
CA ALA A 363 1.93 10.30 -20.84
C ALA A 363 1.98 10.98 -19.49
N ALA A 364 0.84 11.02 -18.80
CA ALA A 364 0.78 11.42 -17.42
C ALA A 364 0.98 10.19 -16.53
N TYR A 365 1.90 10.26 -15.57
CA TYR A 365 2.14 9.17 -14.62
C TYR A 365 1.36 9.42 -13.34
N ILE A 366 0.26 8.71 -13.19
CA ILE A 366 -0.72 8.95 -12.14
C ILE A 366 -0.54 7.95 -11.01
N GLN A 367 -0.51 8.45 -9.78
CA GLN A 367 -0.66 7.62 -8.58
C GLN A 367 -2.13 7.25 -8.41
N ARG A 368 -2.39 5.94 -8.35
CA ARG A 368 -3.74 5.42 -8.14
C ARG A 368 -3.92 4.91 -6.73
N ALA A 369 -5.17 4.87 -6.24
CA ALA A 369 -5.43 4.33 -4.92
C ALA A 369 -5.12 2.84 -4.87
N PRO A 370 -4.33 2.41 -3.90
CA PRO A 370 -4.13 1.01 -3.66
C PRO A 370 -5.40 0.39 -3.11
N GLN A 371 -5.72 -0.77 -3.65
CA GLN A 371 -6.73 -1.70 -3.16
C GLN A 371 -6.06 -3.00 -2.76
N SER A 372 -6.75 -3.81 -1.99
CA SER A 372 -6.23 -5.10 -1.58
C SER A 372 -7.32 -6.14 -1.43
N MET A 373 -6.93 -7.38 -1.64
CA MET A 373 -7.73 -8.57 -1.40
C MET A 373 -6.87 -9.61 -0.69
N GLU A 374 -7.45 -10.49 0.09
CA GLU A 374 -6.74 -11.61 0.70
C GLU A 374 -7.47 -12.92 0.50
N ILE A 375 -6.70 -14.00 0.35
CA ILE A 375 -7.18 -15.37 0.40
C ILE A 375 -6.48 -16.04 1.57
N GLN A 376 -7.23 -16.42 2.59
CA GLN A 376 -6.67 -17.12 3.75
C GLN A 376 -6.27 -18.55 3.36
N VAL A 377 -5.09 -18.97 3.80
CA VAL A 377 -4.57 -20.31 3.61
C VAL A 377 -4.96 -21.16 4.82
N THR A 378 -5.99 -21.97 4.65
CA THR A 378 -6.38 -22.98 5.63
C THR A 378 -5.80 -24.35 5.25
N ALA A 379 -5.95 -25.35 6.08
CA ALA A 379 -5.54 -26.71 5.75
C ALA A 379 -6.25 -27.26 4.50
N GLU A 380 -7.53 -26.88 4.29
CA GLU A 380 -8.36 -27.30 3.16
C GLU A 380 -8.06 -26.48 1.89
N SER A 381 -7.74 -25.19 2.01
CA SER A 381 -7.49 -24.31 0.86
C SER A 381 -6.02 -24.23 0.46
N ARG A 382 -5.12 -24.92 1.18
CA ARG A 382 -3.69 -24.96 0.89
C ARG A 382 -3.41 -25.64 -0.44
N SER A 383 -2.90 -24.89 -1.40
CA SER A 383 -2.64 -25.40 -2.75
C SER A 383 -1.42 -24.71 -3.36
N LEU A 384 -0.88 -25.30 -4.43
CA LEU A 384 0.09 -24.64 -5.29
C LEU A 384 -0.60 -23.77 -6.35
N SER A 385 -1.85 -24.04 -6.67
CA SER A 385 -2.57 -23.35 -7.74
C SER A 385 -3.81 -22.66 -7.18
N TYR A 386 -3.98 -21.39 -7.54
CA TYR A 386 -5.15 -20.57 -7.19
C TYR A 386 -5.71 -19.93 -8.45
N VAL A 387 -7.03 -19.96 -8.59
CA VAL A 387 -7.77 -19.35 -9.70
C VAL A 387 -8.91 -18.53 -9.12
N GLY A 388 -9.15 -17.35 -9.68
CA GLY A 388 -10.21 -16.50 -9.20
C GLY A 388 -10.33 -15.21 -10.00
N PHE A 389 -11.08 -14.28 -9.43
CA PHE A 389 -11.27 -12.95 -9.98
C PHE A 389 -10.90 -11.88 -8.95
N ILE A 390 -10.33 -10.79 -9.44
CA ILE A 390 -10.06 -9.58 -8.66
C ILE A 390 -11.15 -8.58 -8.96
N VAL A 391 -11.86 -8.15 -7.93
CA VAL A 391 -12.92 -7.14 -8.01
C VAL A 391 -12.66 -6.09 -6.92
N PRO A 392 -12.60 -4.81 -7.27
CA PRO A 392 -12.64 -4.22 -8.62
C PRO A 392 -11.44 -4.64 -9.49
N ILE A 393 -11.60 -4.56 -10.81
CA ILE A 393 -10.55 -4.98 -11.75
C ILE A 393 -9.29 -4.15 -11.53
N ALA A 394 -8.17 -4.83 -11.32
CA ALA A 394 -6.89 -4.17 -11.12
C ALA A 394 -6.37 -3.51 -12.41
N THR A 395 -5.76 -2.36 -12.27
CA THR A 395 -5.07 -1.72 -13.40
C THR A 395 -3.93 -2.59 -13.90
N ARG A 396 -3.80 -2.68 -15.20
CA ARG A 396 -2.70 -3.38 -15.87
C ARG A 396 -1.34 -2.93 -15.32
N GLY A 397 -0.49 -3.88 -14.91
CA GLY A 397 0.82 -3.62 -14.33
C GLY A 397 0.80 -3.19 -12.86
N SER A 398 -0.37 -3.21 -12.18
CA SER A 398 -0.48 -2.82 -10.77
C SER A 398 -0.55 -3.98 -9.80
N LEU A 399 -0.84 -5.17 -10.30
CA LEU A 399 -1.10 -6.31 -9.43
C LEU A 399 0.19 -6.88 -8.85
N SER A 400 0.20 -7.02 -7.53
CA SER A 400 1.26 -7.68 -6.78
C SER A 400 0.61 -8.69 -5.82
N ILE A 401 1.08 -9.90 -5.84
CA ILE A 401 0.56 -11.00 -5.02
C ILE A 401 1.69 -11.49 -4.12
N SER A 402 1.49 -11.38 -2.82
CA SER A 402 2.45 -11.86 -1.83
C SER A 402 1.91 -13.09 -1.12
N TYR A 403 2.73 -14.10 -0.93
CA TYR A 403 2.41 -15.31 -0.19
C TYR A 403 3.58 -15.70 0.74
N MET A 404 3.29 -16.43 1.81
CA MET A 404 4.28 -16.79 2.83
C MET A 404 4.61 -18.28 2.76
N VAL A 405 5.90 -18.60 2.75
CA VAL A 405 6.44 -19.95 2.86
C VAL A 405 7.57 -19.96 3.88
N GLN A 406 7.52 -20.87 4.84
CA GLN A 406 8.51 -20.93 5.93
C GLN A 406 8.77 -19.56 6.59
N LYS A 407 7.68 -18.84 6.87
CA LYS A 407 7.67 -17.49 7.47
C LYS A 407 8.37 -16.40 6.65
N ARG A 408 8.57 -16.60 5.37
CA ARG A 408 9.12 -15.60 4.45
C ARG A 408 8.10 -15.24 3.39
N TRP A 409 8.04 -13.96 3.09
CA TRP A 409 7.18 -13.44 2.04
C TRP A 409 7.86 -13.54 0.66
N TYR A 410 7.13 -14.07 -0.28
CA TYR A 410 7.46 -14.11 -1.70
C TYR A 410 6.43 -13.31 -2.48
N THR A 411 6.86 -12.62 -3.51
CA THR A 411 5.98 -11.71 -4.25
C THR A 411 6.07 -11.97 -5.74
N LEU A 412 4.92 -12.04 -6.39
CA LEU A 412 4.73 -12.07 -7.84
C LEU A 412 4.09 -10.76 -8.27
N SER A 413 4.56 -10.17 -9.35
CA SER A 413 4.05 -8.89 -9.86
C SER A 413 3.72 -8.98 -11.34
N ASP A 414 2.69 -8.23 -11.75
CA ASP A 414 2.35 -8.00 -13.15
C ASP A 414 3.25 -6.92 -13.73
N ALA A 415 4.03 -7.26 -14.74
CA ALA A 415 4.89 -6.30 -15.45
C ALA A 415 4.13 -5.46 -16.49
N GLY A 416 2.81 -5.63 -16.60
CA GLY A 416 1.97 -4.93 -17.57
C GLY A 416 1.75 -5.73 -18.88
N ASP A 417 2.19 -6.96 -18.96
CA ASP A 417 1.93 -7.88 -20.06
C ASP A 417 0.89 -8.95 -19.71
N GLY A 418 0.34 -8.90 -18.48
CA GLY A 418 -0.60 -9.86 -17.95
C GLY A 418 0.05 -11.13 -17.40
N ALA A 419 1.37 -11.23 -17.40
CA ALA A 419 2.08 -12.34 -16.77
C ALA A 419 2.54 -11.95 -15.36
N LEU A 420 2.24 -12.79 -14.39
CA LEU A 420 2.67 -12.65 -13.02
C LEU A 420 4.00 -13.37 -12.83
N ARG A 421 5.03 -12.64 -12.42
CA ARG A 421 6.39 -13.15 -12.23
C ARG A 421 6.98 -12.70 -10.92
N GLY A 422 7.78 -13.57 -10.30
CA GLY A 422 8.66 -13.21 -9.18
C GLY A 422 10.02 -12.70 -9.64
N SER A 423 10.93 -12.50 -8.71
CA SER A 423 12.31 -12.14 -9.01
C SER A 423 13.07 -13.26 -9.74
N ASP A 424 12.65 -14.50 -9.57
CA ASP A 424 13.10 -15.66 -10.33
C ASP A 424 11.98 -16.71 -10.47
N ALA A 425 12.21 -17.77 -11.27
CA ALA A 425 11.20 -18.79 -11.55
C ALA A 425 10.77 -19.62 -10.32
N SER A 426 11.56 -19.65 -9.24
CA SER A 426 11.22 -20.38 -8.02
C SER A 426 10.09 -19.72 -7.22
N TYR A 427 9.80 -18.45 -7.48
CA TYR A 427 8.68 -17.75 -6.84
C TYR A 427 7.32 -18.22 -7.37
N GLY A 428 7.29 -18.90 -8.51
CA GLY A 428 6.08 -19.29 -9.20
C GLY A 428 5.79 -18.41 -10.40
N ALA A 429 4.63 -18.62 -11.00
CA ALA A 429 4.18 -17.89 -12.19
C ALA A 429 2.65 -17.79 -12.20
N GLY A 430 2.13 -16.90 -13.02
CA GLY A 430 0.70 -16.76 -13.21
C GLY A 430 0.34 -15.86 -14.37
N THR A 431 -0.95 -15.71 -14.58
CA THR A 431 -1.52 -14.78 -15.56
C THR A 431 -2.64 -13.98 -14.92
N TYR A 432 -2.78 -12.75 -15.37
CA TYR A 432 -3.84 -11.84 -14.97
C TYR A 432 -4.43 -11.16 -16.19
N SER A 433 -5.75 -11.13 -16.31
CA SER A 433 -6.46 -10.39 -17.34
C SER A 433 -7.01 -9.08 -16.78
N SER A 434 -6.47 -7.96 -17.23
CA SER A 434 -6.97 -6.62 -16.85
C SER A 434 -8.32 -6.26 -17.50
N GLU A 435 -8.86 -7.10 -18.37
CA GLU A 435 -10.19 -6.91 -18.98
C GLU A 435 -11.28 -7.60 -18.17
N THR A 436 -10.97 -8.80 -17.67
CA THR A 436 -11.95 -9.64 -16.95
C THR A 436 -11.73 -9.68 -15.45
N GLY A 437 -10.57 -9.24 -14.96
CA GLY A 437 -10.15 -9.41 -13.57
C GLY A 437 -9.73 -10.85 -13.20
N GLY A 438 -9.79 -11.79 -14.16
CA GLY A 438 -9.45 -13.19 -13.93
C GLY A 438 -7.94 -13.40 -13.71
N PHE A 439 -7.57 -14.23 -12.73
CA PHE A 439 -6.19 -14.64 -12.51
C PHE A 439 -6.06 -16.16 -12.40
N VAL A 440 -4.91 -16.65 -12.84
CA VAL A 440 -4.44 -18.02 -12.61
C VAL A 440 -3.05 -17.91 -12.02
N LEU A 441 -2.83 -18.52 -10.87
CA LEU A 441 -1.60 -18.41 -10.10
C LEU A 441 -1.07 -19.80 -9.78
N THR A 442 0.20 -20.04 -10.01
CA THR A 442 0.93 -21.23 -9.57
C THR A 442 2.10 -20.76 -8.71
N LEU A 443 2.06 -21.09 -7.42
CA LEU A 443 3.09 -20.75 -6.45
C LEU A 443 4.31 -21.64 -6.61
N GLY A 444 5.48 -21.11 -6.26
CA GLY A 444 6.73 -21.88 -6.27
C GLY A 444 6.82 -22.93 -5.17
N ALA A 445 6.08 -22.74 -4.07
CA ALA A 445 6.00 -23.68 -2.96
C ALA A 445 4.65 -23.58 -2.24
N LEU A 446 4.28 -24.60 -1.48
CA LEU A 446 3.04 -24.61 -0.69
C LEU A 446 3.07 -23.53 0.38
N PRO A 447 2.09 -22.62 0.43
CA PRO A 447 2.05 -21.54 1.41
C PRO A 447 1.81 -22.08 2.82
N ASP A 448 2.24 -21.30 3.83
CA ASP A 448 2.07 -21.64 5.24
C ASP A 448 0.59 -21.61 5.63
N VAL A 449 0.10 -22.65 6.31
CA VAL A 449 -1.25 -22.68 6.90
C VAL A 449 -1.36 -21.60 7.96
N GLY A 450 -2.47 -20.85 7.95
CA GLY A 450 -2.69 -19.69 8.83
C GLY A 450 -2.15 -18.38 8.28
N SER A 451 -1.40 -18.40 7.16
CA SER A 451 -1.03 -17.20 6.41
C SER A 451 -2.12 -16.79 5.43
N SER A 452 -1.86 -15.76 4.64
CA SER A 452 -2.75 -15.33 3.56
C SER A 452 -1.98 -15.04 2.29
N LEU A 453 -2.60 -15.29 1.13
CA LEU A 453 -2.19 -14.66 -0.10
C LEU A 453 -2.72 -13.22 -0.08
N VAL A 454 -1.83 -12.26 -0.20
CA VAL A 454 -2.16 -10.82 -0.16
C VAL A 454 -2.03 -10.26 -1.56
N PHE A 455 -3.13 -9.79 -2.09
CA PHE A 455 -3.22 -9.13 -3.38
C PHE A 455 -3.24 -7.63 -3.12
N THR A 456 -2.30 -6.91 -3.69
CA THR A 456 -2.28 -5.45 -3.68
C THR A 456 -2.29 -4.96 -5.12
N PHE A 457 -3.15 -4.03 -5.43
CA PHE A 457 -3.33 -3.51 -6.77
C PHE A 457 -3.90 -2.09 -6.72
N SER A 458 -3.93 -1.41 -7.84
CA SER A 458 -4.61 -0.13 -7.96
C SER A 458 -5.78 -0.24 -8.94
N VAL A 459 -6.81 0.53 -8.68
CA VAL A 459 -7.97 0.63 -9.56
C VAL A 459 -7.91 1.90 -10.39
N PRO A 460 -8.44 1.89 -11.63
CA PRO A 460 -8.54 3.09 -12.42
C PRO A 460 -9.36 4.15 -11.68
N THR A 461 -8.82 5.36 -11.60
CA THR A 461 -9.60 6.54 -11.26
C THR A 461 -10.32 7.03 -12.52
N GLN A 462 -11.37 7.84 -12.35
CA GLN A 462 -12.02 8.46 -13.52
C GLN A 462 -11.12 9.54 -14.10
N GLU A 463 -10.26 9.13 -15.01
CA GLU A 463 -9.34 9.99 -15.72
C GLU A 463 -9.97 10.35 -17.08
N THR A 464 -9.90 11.62 -17.43
CA THR A 464 -10.29 12.08 -18.75
C THR A 464 -9.08 12.66 -19.46
N VAL A 465 -8.68 12.02 -20.55
CA VAL A 465 -7.65 12.54 -21.44
C VAL A 465 -8.32 13.50 -22.43
N HIS A 466 -7.95 14.76 -22.37
CA HIS A 466 -8.50 15.78 -23.24
C HIS A 466 -7.79 15.76 -24.61
N PRO A 467 -8.53 15.80 -25.72
CA PRO A 467 -7.94 15.92 -27.06
C PRO A 467 -7.17 17.25 -27.16
N ALA A 468 -6.27 17.33 -28.14
CA ALA A 468 -5.58 18.57 -28.45
C ALA A 468 -6.58 19.68 -28.76
N ALA A 469 -6.34 20.88 -28.27
CA ALA A 469 -7.19 22.04 -28.48
C ALA A 469 -6.36 23.29 -28.72
N ASP A 470 -6.84 24.11 -29.62
CA ASP A 470 -6.25 25.42 -29.85
C ASP A 470 -6.86 26.43 -28.89
N LEU A 471 -6.02 27.09 -28.11
CA LEU A 471 -6.34 28.07 -27.10
C LEU A 471 -5.76 29.43 -27.50
N LEU A 472 -6.26 30.47 -26.86
CA LEU A 472 -5.70 31.81 -27.00
C LEU A 472 -5.16 32.28 -25.65
N ILE A 473 -3.95 32.82 -25.66
CA ILE A 473 -3.37 33.50 -24.52
C ILE A 473 -4.18 34.76 -24.27
N SER A 474 -4.94 34.77 -23.20
CA SER A 474 -5.93 35.84 -22.91
C SER A 474 -5.91 36.22 -21.45
N GLN A 475 -6.55 37.34 -21.18
CA GLN A 475 -6.78 37.85 -19.82
C GLN A 475 -8.25 38.20 -19.65
N SER A 476 -8.84 37.83 -18.52
CA SER A 476 -10.13 38.30 -18.08
C SER A 476 -9.92 39.56 -17.21
N ILE A 477 -10.44 40.66 -17.66
CA ILE A 477 -10.28 41.99 -17.03
C ILE A 477 -11.62 42.43 -16.45
N ASP A 478 -11.64 42.71 -15.16
CA ASP A 478 -12.80 43.41 -14.53
C ASP A 478 -12.77 44.89 -14.88
N LEU A 479 -13.83 45.35 -15.50
CA LEU A 479 -13.95 46.77 -15.94
C LEU A 479 -14.24 47.72 -14.79
N GLN A 480 -14.42 47.25 -13.56
CA GLN A 480 -14.57 48.01 -12.33
C GLN A 480 -15.57 49.18 -12.48
N LEU A 481 -16.76 48.85 -12.95
CA LEU A 481 -17.79 49.87 -13.18
C LEU A 481 -18.24 50.50 -11.83
N PRO A 482 -18.60 51.79 -11.82
CA PRO A 482 -19.17 52.38 -10.63
C PRO A 482 -20.46 51.71 -10.20
N ALA A 483 -20.76 51.73 -8.91
CA ALA A 483 -21.99 51.14 -8.39
C ALA A 483 -23.23 51.71 -9.11
N GLY A 484 -24.14 50.83 -9.54
CA GLY A 484 -25.33 51.19 -10.27
C GLY A 484 -25.12 51.56 -11.75
N GLN A 485 -23.88 51.44 -12.25
CA GLN A 485 -23.58 51.65 -13.67
C GLN A 485 -23.32 50.27 -14.33
N ALA A 486 -23.63 50.24 -15.64
CA ALA A 486 -23.29 49.08 -16.45
C ALA A 486 -22.84 49.50 -17.85
N LEU A 487 -22.27 48.59 -18.62
CA LEU A 487 -21.79 48.85 -19.98
C LEU A 487 -22.96 49.28 -20.89
N TYR A 488 -22.69 50.29 -21.69
CA TYR A 488 -23.62 50.77 -22.71
C TYR A 488 -23.03 50.52 -24.11
N PRO A 489 -23.82 50.02 -25.07
CA PRO A 489 -23.36 49.81 -26.46
C PRO A 489 -22.98 51.15 -27.09
N GLY A 490 -21.72 51.47 -27.09
CA GLY A 490 -21.19 52.75 -27.59
C GLY A 490 -19.68 52.61 -27.88
N ALA A 491 -18.90 53.60 -27.48
CA ALA A 491 -17.46 53.48 -27.65
C ALA A 491 -16.88 52.50 -26.63
N PHE A 492 -16.21 51.51 -27.16
CA PHE A 492 -15.38 50.56 -26.39
C PHE A 492 -14.02 50.43 -27.08
N ASP A 493 -13.01 51.09 -26.58
CA ASP A 493 -11.68 51.17 -27.18
C ASP A 493 -10.65 50.68 -26.19
N ILE A 494 -9.68 49.90 -26.70
CA ILE A 494 -8.52 49.43 -25.98
C ILE A 494 -7.27 49.86 -26.73
N LYS A 495 -6.32 50.50 -26.05
CA LYS A 495 -5.05 50.98 -26.62
C LYS A 495 -3.89 50.46 -25.80
N TRP A 496 -2.80 50.04 -26.46
CA TRP A 496 -1.57 49.67 -25.78
C TRP A 496 -0.38 49.90 -26.68
N MET A 497 0.80 50.02 -26.08
CA MET A 497 2.04 50.16 -26.79
C MET A 497 2.73 48.80 -27.00
N ASP A 498 3.15 48.51 -28.23
CA ASP A 498 3.96 47.35 -28.59
C ASP A 498 5.30 47.89 -29.13
N GLY A 499 6.25 48.09 -28.21
CA GLY A 499 7.44 48.86 -28.45
C GLY A 499 7.11 50.35 -28.76
N THR A 500 7.35 50.78 -30.00
CA THR A 500 7.01 52.16 -30.44
C THR A 500 5.66 52.24 -31.19
N VAL A 501 5.02 51.11 -31.44
CA VAL A 501 3.75 51.03 -32.21
C VAL A 501 2.56 51.04 -31.25
N GLN A 502 1.65 51.95 -31.47
CA GLN A 502 0.34 51.92 -30.77
C GLN A 502 -0.57 50.92 -31.46
N ARG A 503 -1.01 49.91 -30.68
CA ARG A 503 -2.02 48.92 -31.11
C ARG A 503 -3.39 49.33 -30.57
N THR A 504 -4.44 48.92 -31.30
CA THR A 504 -5.82 49.27 -30.94
C THR A 504 -6.77 48.11 -31.18
N ALA A 505 -7.74 47.98 -30.27
CA ALA A 505 -8.88 47.09 -30.46
C ALA A 505 -10.16 47.83 -30.05
N THR A 506 -11.26 47.53 -30.73
CA THR A 506 -12.56 48.09 -30.43
C THR A 506 -13.62 46.96 -30.32
N ALA A 507 -14.65 47.16 -29.53
CA ALA A 507 -15.76 46.22 -29.50
C ALA A 507 -16.83 46.60 -30.53
N ALA A 508 -17.26 45.61 -31.32
CA ALA A 508 -18.40 45.72 -32.21
C ALA A 508 -19.73 45.71 -31.45
N ALA A 509 -20.84 45.92 -32.16
CA ALA A 509 -22.16 45.93 -31.53
C ALA A 509 -22.54 44.61 -30.83
N ASP A 510 -21.96 43.48 -31.26
CA ASP A 510 -22.10 42.14 -30.69
C ASP A 510 -21.15 41.90 -29.53
N TRP A 511 -20.45 42.94 -29.01
CA TRP A 511 -19.49 42.90 -27.97
C TRP A 511 -18.23 42.05 -28.24
N LYS A 512 -18.01 41.69 -29.51
CA LYS A 512 -16.76 41.03 -29.90
C LYS A 512 -15.67 42.02 -30.27
N LEU A 513 -14.45 41.73 -29.89
CA LEU A 513 -13.30 42.58 -30.19
C LEU A 513 -12.91 42.49 -31.66
N GLN A 514 -12.54 43.64 -32.24
CA GLN A 514 -12.01 43.79 -33.60
C GLN A 514 -10.73 44.61 -33.54
N GLY A 515 -9.85 44.49 -34.55
CA GLY A 515 -8.57 45.20 -34.61
C GLY A 515 -7.41 44.31 -34.27
N ASP A 516 -6.49 44.80 -33.41
CA ASP A 516 -5.24 44.09 -33.02
C ASP A 516 -5.46 43.06 -31.90
N ALA A 517 -6.67 42.85 -31.41
CA ALA A 517 -7.02 41.84 -30.44
C ALA A 517 -8.26 41.07 -30.87
N VAL A 518 -8.45 39.89 -30.24
CA VAL A 518 -9.68 39.10 -30.31
C VAL A 518 -10.22 38.90 -28.90
N GLY A 519 -11.50 38.63 -28.77
CA GLY A 519 -12.15 38.39 -27.46
C GLY A 519 -13.57 38.95 -27.46
N GLU A 520 -14.12 39.10 -26.27
CA GLU A 520 -15.50 39.53 -26.08
C GLU A 520 -15.67 40.33 -24.79
N VAL A 521 -16.63 41.24 -24.78
CA VAL A 521 -17.07 41.91 -23.57
C VAL A 521 -18.28 41.19 -22.99
N ARG A 522 -18.11 40.67 -21.77
CA ARG A 522 -19.18 39.97 -21.01
C ARG A 522 -19.97 41.00 -20.22
N VAL A 523 -21.00 41.53 -20.83
CA VAL A 523 -21.75 42.74 -20.36
C VAL A 523 -22.29 42.53 -18.94
N GLY A 524 -22.94 41.37 -18.66
CA GLY A 524 -23.59 41.14 -17.39
C GLY A 524 -22.60 40.94 -16.22
N ARG A 525 -21.37 40.59 -16.52
CA ARG A 525 -20.30 40.46 -15.51
C ARG A 525 -19.34 41.68 -15.50
N SER A 526 -19.62 42.63 -16.38
CA SER A 526 -18.70 43.78 -16.57
C SER A 526 -17.23 43.35 -16.76
N GLN A 527 -17.03 42.29 -17.51
CA GLN A 527 -15.71 41.68 -17.76
C GLN A 527 -15.36 41.76 -19.25
N LEU A 528 -14.08 41.98 -19.50
CA LEU A 528 -13.49 41.94 -20.83
C LEU A 528 -12.60 40.67 -20.93
N LEU A 529 -12.87 39.79 -21.88
CA LEU A 529 -11.93 38.75 -22.29
C LEU A 529 -11.08 39.34 -23.41
N PHE A 530 -9.78 39.54 -23.10
CA PHE A 530 -8.85 40.23 -24.01
C PHE A 530 -7.70 39.29 -24.42
N SER A 531 -7.46 39.16 -25.71
CA SER A 531 -6.37 38.37 -26.27
C SER A 531 -5.74 39.15 -27.43
N PRO A 532 -4.57 39.81 -27.22
CA PRO A 532 -3.91 40.51 -28.30
C PRO A 532 -3.39 39.55 -29.36
N LYS A 533 -3.51 39.84 -30.65
CA LYS A 533 -3.06 38.97 -31.75
C LYS A 533 -1.55 38.74 -31.73
N LEU A 534 -0.80 39.77 -31.32
CA LEU A 534 0.62 39.67 -31.00
C LEU A 534 0.82 40.04 -29.53
N LEU A 535 1.57 39.21 -28.80
CA LEU A 535 1.78 39.39 -27.36
C LEU A 535 2.69 40.58 -27.10
N PRO A 536 2.21 41.62 -26.35
CA PRO A 536 3.00 42.77 -26.00
C PRO A 536 4.11 42.42 -25.00
N ALA A 537 5.00 43.36 -24.70
CA ALA A 537 6.01 43.15 -23.66
C ALA A 537 5.37 42.90 -22.29
N VAL A 538 6.09 42.15 -21.44
CA VAL A 538 5.63 41.89 -20.05
C VAL A 538 5.51 43.22 -19.33
N GLY A 539 4.39 43.46 -18.62
CA GLY A 539 4.12 44.69 -17.90
C GLY A 539 3.48 45.81 -18.73
N THR A 540 3.12 45.56 -20.00
CA THR A 540 2.43 46.56 -20.85
C THR A 540 1.10 46.95 -20.23
N LEU A 541 0.82 48.25 -20.18
CA LEU A 541 -0.44 48.82 -19.74
C LEU A 541 -1.43 48.88 -20.89
N LEU A 542 -2.67 48.53 -20.61
CA LEU A 542 -3.82 48.63 -21.49
C LEU A 542 -4.65 49.81 -21.04
N ASP A 543 -4.87 50.79 -21.91
CA ASP A 543 -5.80 51.90 -21.73
C ASP A 543 -7.17 51.51 -22.28
N ILE A 544 -8.14 51.25 -21.42
CA ILE A 544 -9.48 50.76 -21.77
C ILE A 544 -10.48 51.91 -21.57
N THR A 545 -11.19 52.31 -22.63
CA THR A 545 -12.22 53.35 -22.58
C THR A 545 -13.56 52.74 -22.89
N VAL A 546 -14.51 52.88 -21.99
CA VAL A 546 -15.86 52.30 -22.11
C VAL A 546 -16.94 53.36 -21.87
N ASP A 547 -18.06 53.20 -22.54
CA ASP A 547 -19.25 53.98 -22.22
C ASP A 547 -20.11 53.18 -21.23
N THR A 548 -20.60 53.89 -20.20
CA THR A 548 -21.44 53.30 -19.13
C THR A 548 -22.77 54.05 -19.04
N ALA A 549 -23.80 53.35 -18.60
CA ALA A 549 -25.11 53.95 -18.30
C ALA A 549 -25.66 53.32 -17.00
N PRO A 550 -26.65 53.93 -16.34
CA PRO A 550 -27.31 53.34 -15.19
C PRO A 550 -27.77 51.91 -15.48
N ALA A 551 -27.50 51.01 -14.52
CA ALA A 551 -27.90 49.61 -14.61
C ALA A 551 -29.41 49.48 -14.38
N ASN A 552 -30.09 48.76 -15.25
CA ASN A 552 -31.47 48.32 -15.01
C ASN A 552 -31.40 46.84 -14.52
N GLU A 553 -31.76 46.64 -13.26
CA GLU A 553 -31.85 45.33 -12.65
C GLU A 553 -33.21 45.18 -11.97
N ILE A 554 -33.86 44.09 -12.22
CA ILE A 554 -35.12 43.71 -11.60
C ILE A 554 -34.93 42.35 -10.92
N ASN A 555 -35.20 42.29 -9.62
CA ASN A 555 -35.26 41.08 -8.86
C ASN A 555 -36.74 40.67 -8.71
N LEU A 556 -37.07 39.51 -9.23
CA LEU A 556 -38.41 38.92 -9.07
C LEU A 556 -38.32 37.76 -8.10
N VAL A 557 -39.06 37.89 -7.04
CA VAL A 557 -39.15 36.80 -6.04
C VAL A 557 -40.23 35.87 -6.48
N HIS A 558 -39.87 34.63 -6.70
CA HIS A 558 -40.74 33.51 -7.00
C HIS A 558 -41.72 33.72 -8.17
N PRO A 559 -41.25 34.09 -9.38
CA PRO A 559 -42.11 34.05 -10.54
C PRO A 559 -42.61 32.63 -10.83
N SER A 560 -43.93 32.51 -11.04
CA SER A 560 -44.57 31.21 -11.27
C SER A 560 -44.37 30.71 -12.69
N ARG A 561 -44.28 29.40 -12.86
CA ARG A 561 -44.25 28.76 -14.17
C ARG A 561 -45.58 28.87 -14.91
N ASN A 562 -45.52 29.03 -16.20
CA ASN A 562 -46.70 28.92 -17.05
C ASN A 562 -47.10 27.43 -17.27
N GLY A 563 -48.25 27.22 -17.97
CA GLY A 563 -48.74 25.85 -18.24
C GLY A 563 -47.82 24.95 -19.09
N GLN A 564 -46.71 25.51 -19.62
CA GLN A 564 -45.66 24.80 -20.36
C GLN A 564 -44.40 24.58 -19.54
N GLY A 565 -44.41 24.89 -18.23
CA GLY A 565 -43.28 24.75 -17.33
C GLY A 565 -42.20 25.84 -17.49
N ARG A 566 -42.46 26.86 -18.29
CA ARG A 566 -41.54 27.97 -18.59
C ARG A 566 -41.78 29.18 -17.68
N LEU A 567 -40.76 29.98 -17.47
CA LEU A 567 -40.85 31.27 -16.79
C LEU A 567 -40.96 32.38 -17.86
N ALA A 568 -42.06 33.11 -17.84
CA ALA A 568 -42.26 34.32 -18.64
C ALA A 568 -42.13 35.54 -17.75
N VAL A 569 -41.10 36.33 -17.93
CA VAL A 569 -40.72 37.47 -17.08
C VAL A 569 -40.73 38.74 -17.90
N SER A 570 -41.37 39.77 -17.40
CA SER A 570 -41.39 41.10 -18.03
C SER A 570 -40.89 42.18 -17.06
N ALA A 571 -40.10 43.08 -17.60
CA ALA A 571 -39.65 44.25 -16.85
C ALA A 571 -40.65 45.39 -16.81
N GLY A 572 -41.74 45.31 -17.57
CA GLY A 572 -42.69 46.40 -17.70
C GLY A 572 -42.16 47.60 -18.50
N VAL A 573 -40.95 47.54 -18.98
CA VAL A 573 -40.27 48.56 -19.78
C VAL A 573 -39.66 47.90 -21.00
N GLY A 574 -40.05 48.28 -22.18
CA GLY A 574 -39.51 47.81 -23.46
C GLY A 574 -38.35 48.67 -23.98
N GLY A 575 -37.95 48.38 -25.23
CA GLY A 575 -36.89 49.11 -25.89
C GLY A 575 -35.49 48.67 -25.36
N TRP A 576 -35.33 47.37 -25.06
CA TRP A 576 -34.05 46.82 -24.61
C TRP A 576 -33.01 46.82 -25.72
N VAL A 577 -31.78 47.09 -25.33
CA VAL A 577 -30.65 47.03 -26.27
C VAL A 577 -30.26 45.57 -26.49
N PRO A 578 -30.17 45.08 -27.73
CA PRO A 578 -29.61 43.74 -28.00
C PRO A 578 -28.23 43.52 -27.41
N PHE A 579 -27.90 42.28 -27.02
CA PHE A 579 -26.67 41.90 -26.30
C PHE A 579 -26.53 42.47 -24.89
N SER A 580 -27.58 43.06 -24.32
CA SER A 580 -27.58 43.67 -22.98
C SER A 580 -28.40 42.89 -21.96
N VAL A 581 -29.05 41.81 -22.34
CA VAL A 581 -30.00 41.05 -21.50
C VAL A 581 -29.32 39.86 -20.88
N GLU A 582 -29.37 39.80 -19.53
CA GLU A 582 -28.90 38.68 -18.76
C GLU A 582 -29.98 38.23 -17.78
N VAL A 583 -30.19 36.93 -17.68
CA VAL A 583 -31.15 36.30 -16.78
C VAL A 583 -30.43 35.40 -15.85
N GLU A 584 -30.54 35.66 -14.55
CA GLU A 584 -29.98 34.84 -13.46
C GLU A 584 -31.12 34.24 -12.64
N TRP A 585 -31.02 32.96 -12.35
CA TRP A 585 -31.99 32.27 -11.50
C TRP A 585 -31.33 31.16 -10.71
N ASN A 586 -31.95 30.74 -9.60
CA ASN A 586 -31.49 29.62 -8.82
C ASN A 586 -32.17 28.31 -9.20
N THR A 587 -31.50 27.20 -8.95
CA THR A 587 -32.01 25.85 -9.11
C THR A 587 -31.73 25.02 -7.88
N LEU A 588 -32.59 24.01 -7.61
CA LEU A 588 -32.40 23.02 -6.56
C LEU A 588 -32.06 21.69 -7.22
N THR A 589 -30.89 21.18 -6.89
CA THR A 589 -30.43 19.89 -7.38
C THR A 589 -30.99 18.76 -6.55
N ASP A 590 -31.42 17.67 -7.17
CA ASP A 590 -31.83 16.45 -6.49
C ASP A 590 -30.62 15.85 -5.75
N THR A 591 -30.60 16.02 -4.45
CA THR A 591 -29.51 15.54 -3.59
C THR A 591 -29.57 14.04 -3.31
N SER A 592 -30.66 13.35 -3.66
CA SER A 592 -30.77 11.89 -3.50
C SER A 592 -29.69 11.14 -4.29
N VAL A 593 -29.20 11.75 -5.35
CA VAL A 593 -28.12 11.23 -6.21
C VAL A 593 -26.74 11.31 -5.56
N LEU A 594 -26.55 12.16 -4.53
CA LEU A 594 -25.25 12.40 -3.88
C LEU A 594 -24.79 11.24 -2.99
N GLY A 595 -25.71 10.41 -2.53
CA GLY A 595 -25.40 9.32 -1.63
C GLY A 595 -25.01 9.83 -0.24
N SER A 596 -23.90 9.32 0.29
CA SER A 596 -23.40 9.65 1.65
C SER A 596 -22.60 10.95 1.74
N TYR A 597 -22.30 11.59 0.61
CA TYR A 597 -21.56 12.85 0.58
C TYR A 597 -22.50 14.05 0.51
N THR A 598 -22.16 15.09 1.29
CA THR A 598 -22.85 16.37 1.19
C THR A 598 -22.31 17.17 -0.01
N LEU A 599 -23.09 18.14 -0.49
CA LEU A 599 -22.64 19.09 -1.53
C LEU A 599 -21.34 19.80 -1.14
N GLU A 600 -21.17 20.16 0.13
CA GLU A 600 -19.96 20.81 0.64
C GLU A 600 -18.76 19.87 0.59
N GLN A 601 -18.93 18.61 0.93
CA GLN A 601 -17.86 17.62 0.85
C GLN A 601 -17.44 17.39 -0.62
N ILE A 602 -18.38 17.35 -1.55
CA ILE A 602 -18.10 17.23 -2.99
C ILE A 602 -17.38 18.47 -3.51
N ARG A 603 -17.79 19.67 -3.10
CA ARG A 603 -17.09 20.93 -3.43
C ARG A 603 -15.68 20.97 -2.85
N ALA A 604 -15.50 20.51 -1.61
CA ALA A 604 -14.19 20.42 -0.96
C ALA A 604 -13.23 19.45 -1.68
N MET A 605 -13.76 18.46 -2.40
CA MET A 605 -13.00 17.56 -3.28
C MET A 605 -12.58 18.21 -4.61
N GLY A 606 -12.83 19.51 -4.80
CA GLY A 606 -12.53 20.23 -6.05
C GLY A 606 -13.55 20.01 -7.17
N ILE A 607 -14.70 19.43 -6.87
CA ILE A 607 -15.77 19.16 -7.84
C ILE A 607 -16.79 20.29 -7.76
N SER A 608 -16.57 21.34 -8.53
CA SER A 608 -17.35 22.59 -8.48
C SER A 608 -18.60 22.64 -9.36
N GLN A 609 -19.03 21.51 -9.94
CA GLN A 609 -20.15 21.49 -10.91
C GLN A 609 -21.54 21.72 -10.32
N VAL A 610 -21.64 21.95 -9.04
CA VAL A 610 -22.92 22.15 -8.36
C VAL A 610 -23.10 23.62 -8.00
N ASP A 611 -23.12 24.50 -8.99
CA ASP A 611 -23.54 25.88 -8.78
C ASP A 611 -25.07 25.94 -8.84
N PRO A 612 -25.75 26.37 -7.74
CA PRO A 612 -27.20 26.50 -7.74
C PRO A 612 -27.71 27.67 -8.59
N THR A 613 -26.80 28.50 -9.11
CA THR A 613 -27.15 29.71 -9.88
C THR A 613 -26.89 29.51 -11.36
N GLN A 614 -27.90 29.73 -12.20
CA GLN A 614 -27.81 29.68 -13.65
C GLN A 614 -27.83 31.09 -14.22
N ILE A 615 -27.02 31.35 -15.25
CA ILE A 615 -26.95 32.66 -15.89
C ILE A 615 -27.01 32.48 -17.41
N ALA A 616 -28.11 32.91 -18.02
CA ALA A 616 -28.29 32.91 -19.46
C ALA A 616 -28.21 34.34 -20.03
N ARG A 617 -27.75 34.46 -21.29
CA ARG A 617 -27.55 35.72 -21.99
C ARG A 617 -28.21 35.71 -23.34
N ASP A 618 -28.64 36.90 -23.80
CA ASP A 618 -29.13 37.04 -25.14
C ASP A 618 -28.02 37.00 -26.20
N ASP A 619 -28.35 36.52 -27.38
CA ASP A 619 -27.45 36.44 -28.54
C ASP A 619 -27.57 37.69 -29.47
N GLY A 620 -28.30 38.71 -29.06
CA GLY A 620 -28.60 39.91 -29.85
C GLY A 620 -29.66 39.69 -30.98
N LEU A 621 -30.06 38.44 -31.20
CA LEU A 621 -31.04 38.05 -32.22
C LEU A 621 -32.38 37.57 -31.63
N GLY A 622 -32.55 37.75 -30.32
CA GLY A 622 -33.78 37.40 -29.62
C GLY A 622 -33.79 35.99 -29.02
N LYS A 623 -32.66 35.29 -28.99
CA LYS A 623 -32.50 34.00 -28.29
C LYS A 623 -31.79 34.20 -26.95
N LEU A 624 -32.25 33.47 -25.92
CA LEU A 624 -31.60 33.40 -24.64
C LEU A 624 -30.77 32.10 -24.56
N MET A 625 -29.46 32.25 -24.34
CA MET A 625 -28.45 31.16 -24.41
C MET A 625 -27.86 30.86 -23.04
N LEU A 626 -27.80 29.57 -22.66
CA LEU A 626 -27.12 29.06 -21.49
C LEU A 626 -26.06 28.04 -21.95
N ASN A 627 -24.77 28.29 -21.69
CA ASN A 627 -23.69 27.40 -22.07
C ASN A 627 -23.73 26.93 -23.54
N GLY A 628 -24.12 27.84 -24.47
CA GLY A 628 -24.20 27.54 -25.89
C GLY A 628 -25.51 26.88 -26.36
N LEU A 629 -26.41 26.55 -25.44
CA LEU A 629 -27.73 26.00 -25.76
C LEU A 629 -28.83 27.09 -25.65
N GLN A 630 -29.73 27.12 -26.57
CA GLN A 630 -30.89 28.01 -26.48
C GLN A 630 -31.88 27.50 -25.43
N VAL A 631 -32.06 28.27 -24.33
CA VAL A 631 -32.99 27.96 -23.25
C VAL A 631 -34.26 28.80 -23.32
N GLY A 632 -34.26 29.89 -24.09
CA GLY A 632 -35.41 30.81 -24.16
C GLY A 632 -35.35 31.79 -25.30
N THR A 633 -36.22 32.81 -25.22
CA THR A 633 -36.32 33.92 -26.15
C THR A 633 -36.41 35.24 -25.42
N VAL A 634 -35.95 36.30 -26.07
CA VAL A 634 -35.99 37.70 -25.61
C VAL A 634 -36.80 38.53 -26.55
N ASN A 635 -37.74 39.28 -26.04
CA ASN A 635 -38.50 40.28 -26.82
C ASN A 635 -38.04 41.68 -26.38
N TYR A 636 -37.10 42.24 -27.12
CA TYR A 636 -36.50 43.53 -26.81
C TYR A 636 -37.51 44.67 -26.81
N ALA A 637 -38.47 44.64 -27.75
CA ALA A 637 -39.49 45.70 -27.91
C ALA A 637 -40.50 45.66 -26.76
N ALA A 638 -40.91 44.51 -26.30
CA ALA A 638 -41.82 44.34 -25.19
C ALA A 638 -41.14 44.35 -23.82
N GLY A 639 -39.80 44.18 -23.77
CA GLY A 639 -39.05 44.06 -22.51
C GLY A 639 -39.40 42.82 -21.72
N SER A 640 -39.37 41.66 -22.36
CA SER A 640 -39.72 40.38 -21.73
C SER A 640 -38.82 39.21 -22.17
N VAL A 641 -38.69 38.25 -21.31
CA VAL A 641 -38.02 36.96 -21.59
C VAL A 641 -38.95 35.80 -21.29
N ASP A 642 -38.80 34.71 -22.07
CA ASP A 642 -39.51 33.45 -21.86
C ASP A 642 -38.46 32.31 -21.94
N PHE A 643 -38.29 31.52 -20.89
CA PHE A 643 -37.25 30.50 -20.84
C PHE A 643 -37.63 29.27 -20.02
N LEU A 644 -36.96 28.14 -20.30
CA LEU A 644 -37.05 26.93 -19.52
C LEU A 644 -36.00 26.99 -18.40
N PRO A 645 -36.40 26.99 -17.09
CA PRO A 645 -35.46 27.20 -15.99
C PRO A 645 -34.78 25.90 -15.48
N ASP A 646 -35.32 24.73 -15.87
CA ASP A 646 -34.79 23.47 -15.44
C ASP A 646 -33.56 23.07 -16.26
N VAL A 647 -32.55 22.57 -15.62
CA VAL A 647 -31.30 22.13 -16.23
C VAL A 647 -30.92 20.75 -15.71
N THR A 648 -30.10 20.02 -16.46
CA THR A 648 -29.50 18.77 -16.01
C THR A 648 -28.03 19.01 -15.74
N ILE A 649 -27.57 18.66 -14.55
CA ILE A 649 -26.19 18.78 -14.16
C ILE A 649 -25.62 17.38 -13.88
N LYS A 650 -24.33 17.23 -14.06
CA LYS A 650 -23.63 15.97 -13.72
C LYS A 650 -23.06 16.08 -12.34
N ILE A 651 -23.48 15.19 -11.43
CA ILE A 651 -22.96 15.15 -10.07
C ILE A 651 -22.22 13.86 -9.80
N PRO A 652 -21.16 13.90 -8.99
CA PRO A 652 -20.42 12.71 -8.61
C PRO A 652 -21.18 11.91 -7.56
N LYS A 653 -21.24 10.60 -7.74
CA LYS A 653 -21.78 9.64 -6.77
C LYS A 653 -20.70 8.61 -6.42
N PRO A 654 -20.41 8.38 -5.13
CA PRO A 654 -19.48 7.35 -4.75
C PRO A 654 -20.03 5.96 -5.09
N HIS A 655 -19.22 5.15 -5.76
CA HIS A 655 -19.54 3.79 -6.13
C HIS A 655 -18.81 2.79 -5.22
N TYR A 656 -19.54 1.80 -4.73
CA TYR A 656 -19.03 0.75 -3.85
C TYR A 656 -19.32 -0.63 -4.39
N SER A 657 -18.38 -1.55 -4.32
CA SER A 657 -18.61 -2.97 -4.48
C SER A 657 -18.59 -3.70 -3.14
N ALA A 658 -19.28 -4.82 -3.06
CA ALA A 658 -19.26 -5.68 -1.90
C ALA A 658 -18.34 -6.88 -2.15
N ASN A 659 -17.26 -7.01 -1.39
CA ASN A 659 -16.44 -8.20 -1.39
C ASN A 659 -16.81 -9.10 -0.23
N VAL A 660 -17.08 -10.38 -0.53
CA VAL A 660 -17.27 -11.41 0.48
C VAL A 660 -15.91 -11.79 1.04
N THR A 661 -15.60 -11.38 2.28
CA THR A 661 -14.46 -11.91 3.00
C THR A 661 -14.92 -13.12 3.78
N SER A 662 -14.76 -14.30 3.23
CA SER A 662 -15.08 -15.54 3.92
C SER A 662 -14.15 -15.72 5.13
N GLY A 663 -14.74 -15.86 6.32
CA GLY A 663 -14.05 -16.41 7.48
C GLY A 663 -13.11 -15.50 8.23
N SER A 664 -13.14 -14.19 8.04
CA SER A 664 -12.33 -13.27 8.83
C SER A 664 -12.95 -13.07 10.21
N ALA A 665 -12.30 -13.58 11.25
CA ALA A 665 -12.61 -13.27 12.64
C ALA A 665 -12.44 -11.78 12.98
N PHE A 666 -12.04 -10.97 12.04
CA PHE A 666 -11.74 -9.56 12.17
C PHE A 666 -12.96 -8.70 12.50
N PHE A 667 -14.10 -8.98 11.88
CA PHE A 667 -15.37 -8.30 12.14
C PHE A 667 -16.39 -9.17 12.90
N GLY A 668 -15.97 -10.23 13.59
CA GLY A 668 -16.92 -11.19 14.17
C GLY A 668 -17.53 -12.08 13.09
N THR A 669 -18.83 -12.25 13.09
CA THR A 669 -19.52 -13.23 12.26
C THR A 669 -19.87 -12.69 10.90
N ALA A 670 -19.49 -11.71 10.33
CA ALA A 670 -20.00 -11.40 9.06
C ALA A 670 -19.31 -10.73 8.05
N GLN A 671 -18.77 -10.86 7.22
CA GLN A 671 -18.30 -10.98 6.29
C GLN A 671 -18.26 -10.31 4.97
N TYR A 672 -18.95 -9.25 4.73
CA TYR A 672 -18.87 -8.41 3.56
C TYR A 672 -18.09 -7.15 3.85
N ARG A 673 -17.10 -6.85 3.03
CA ARG A 673 -16.40 -5.59 3.01
C ARG A 673 -16.91 -4.76 1.84
N LEU A 674 -17.31 -3.54 2.13
CA LEU A 674 -17.58 -2.57 1.07
C LEU A 674 -16.27 -1.92 0.66
N ASN A 675 -15.93 -2.06 -0.60
CA ASN A 675 -14.79 -1.37 -1.19
C ASN A 675 -15.28 -0.16 -1.97
N TYR A 676 -14.60 0.96 -1.79
CA TYR A 676 -14.82 2.12 -2.61
C TYR A 676 -14.17 1.91 -3.98
N GLU A 677 -14.93 2.02 -5.06
CA GLU A 677 -14.48 1.80 -6.44
C GLU A 677 -14.21 3.10 -7.20
N GLY A 678 -14.57 4.24 -6.64
CA GLY A 678 -14.40 5.53 -7.26
C GLY A 678 -15.68 6.36 -7.30
N MET A 679 -15.65 7.43 -8.10
CA MET A 679 -16.81 8.31 -8.37
C MET A 679 -17.43 7.98 -9.73
N GLU A 680 -18.73 7.75 -9.74
CA GLU A 680 -19.55 7.66 -10.92
C GLU A 680 -20.24 9.01 -11.14
N TYR A 681 -20.32 9.48 -12.39
CA TYR A 681 -21.08 10.67 -12.72
C TYR A 681 -22.49 10.31 -13.16
N ARG A 682 -23.46 10.87 -12.48
CA ARG A 682 -24.86 10.70 -12.81
C ARG A 682 -25.50 12.03 -13.16
N ASP A 683 -26.40 11.98 -14.16
CA ASP A 683 -27.21 13.12 -14.48
C ASP A 683 -28.21 13.38 -13.34
N ALA A 684 -28.19 14.59 -12.81
CA ALA A 684 -29.08 15.02 -11.76
C ALA A 684 -29.96 16.15 -12.28
N PRO A 685 -31.27 16.03 -12.17
CA PRO A 685 -32.16 17.16 -12.44
C PRO A 685 -31.89 18.29 -11.45
N SER A 686 -31.73 19.49 -11.95
CA SER A 686 -31.66 20.70 -11.17
C SER A 686 -32.81 21.60 -11.56
N THR A 687 -33.81 21.69 -10.71
CA THR A 687 -35.10 22.31 -11.02
C THR A 687 -35.25 23.67 -10.34
N TYR A 688 -35.91 24.58 -11.02
CA TYR A 688 -36.28 25.86 -10.41
C TYR A 688 -37.22 25.60 -9.24
N PRO A 689 -36.95 26.21 -8.03
CA PRO A 689 -37.77 26.00 -6.84
C PRO A 689 -39.24 26.37 -7.07
N ASN A 690 -40.16 25.53 -6.55
CA ASN A 690 -41.61 25.83 -6.59
C ASN A 690 -42.11 26.56 -5.36
N ASP A 691 -41.23 26.89 -4.44
CA ASP A 691 -41.51 27.62 -3.20
C ASP A 691 -40.93 29.05 -3.25
N GLU A 692 -41.10 29.79 -2.16
CA GLU A 692 -40.66 31.19 -2.06
C GLU A 692 -39.11 31.38 -2.16
N SER A 693 -38.32 30.32 -2.23
CA SER A 693 -36.88 30.39 -2.45
C SER A 693 -36.48 30.66 -3.87
N GLY A 694 -37.39 30.46 -4.86
CA GLY A 694 -37.12 30.73 -6.23
C GLY A 694 -37.01 32.22 -6.55
N TYR A 695 -35.99 32.61 -7.30
CA TYR A 695 -35.82 33.98 -7.75
C TYR A 695 -35.38 34.02 -9.23
N VAL A 696 -35.72 35.12 -9.91
CA VAL A 696 -35.18 35.49 -11.22
C VAL A 696 -34.68 36.91 -11.14
N LYS A 697 -33.44 37.12 -11.47
CA LYS A 697 -32.83 38.43 -11.59
C LYS A 697 -32.61 38.74 -13.07
N LEU A 698 -33.22 39.80 -13.53
CA LEU A 698 -33.17 40.24 -14.90
C LEU A 698 -32.38 41.54 -15.01
N ARG A 699 -31.31 41.52 -15.79
CA ARG A 699 -30.47 42.69 -16.08
C ARG A 699 -30.64 43.05 -17.58
N PHE A 700 -30.81 44.32 -17.87
CA PHE A 700 -30.94 44.79 -19.25
C PHE A 700 -30.54 46.25 -19.36
N ARG A 701 -30.44 46.76 -20.57
CA ARG A 701 -30.23 48.18 -20.87
C ARG A 701 -31.34 48.70 -21.78
N THR A 702 -31.71 49.95 -21.56
CA THR A 702 -32.55 50.73 -22.45
C THR A 702 -31.74 51.86 -23.09
N THR A 703 -32.20 52.39 -24.22
CA THR A 703 -31.55 53.55 -24.84
C THR A 703 -31.54 54.75 -23.91
N GLY A 704 -30.36 55.37 -23.71
CA GLY A 704 -30.14 56.51 -22.78
C GLY A 704 -28.80 57.21 -23.00
N SER A 705 -28.50 58.23 -22.20
CA SER A 705 -27.20 58.94 -22.23
C SER A 705 -26.10 58.10 -21.60
N ALA A 706 -24.94 58.03 -22.28
CA ALA A 706 -23.78 57.34 -21.81
C ALA A 706 -22.77 58.27 -21.14
N THR A 707 -22.06 57.75 -20.13
CA THR A 707 -20.93 58.41 -19.49
C THR A 707 -19.64 57.63 -19.82
N ARG A 708 -18.59 58.32 -20.24
CA ARG A 708 -17.32 57.75 -20.64
C ARG A 708 -16.44 57.49 -19.41
N LYS A 709 -15.89 56.26 -19.32
CA LYS A 709 -14.93 55.85 -18.30
C LYS A 709 -13.67 55.31 -18.97
N THR A 710 -12.50 55.72 -18.45
CA THR A 710 -11.21 55.11 -18.83
C THR A 710 -10.55 54.45 -17.62
N LEU A 711 -9.95 53.28 -17.83
CA LEU A 711 -9.17 52.54 -16.84
C LEU A 711 -7.88 52.06 -17.45
N GLN A 712 -6.86 51.90 -16.62
CA GLN A 712 -5.57 51.29 -17.00
C GLN A 712 -5.40 49.96 -16.28
N VAL A 713 -5.03 48.94 -17.03
CA VAL A 713 -4.81 47.60 -16.52
C VAL A 713 -3.52 47.01 -17.09
N THR A 714 -2.68 46.41 -16.26
CA THR A 714 -1.49 45.72 -16.73
C THR A 714 -1.90 44.42 -17.44
N PHE A 715 -1.35 44.16 -18.62
CA PHE A 715 -1.56 42.92 -19.31
C PHE A 715 -0.85 41.77 -18.57
N ALA A 716 -1.60 40.92 -17.90
CA ALA A 716 -1.18 39.77 -17.13
C ALA A 716 -2.09 38.56 -17.52
N PRO A 717 -1.74 37.81 -18.55
CA PRO A 717 -2.60 36.75 -19.07
C PRO A 717 -2.87 35.68 -18.04
N GLU A 718 -4.14 35.45 -17.76
CA GLU A 718 -4.67 34.32 -16.97
C GLU A 718 -5.88 33.75 -17.69
N PHE A 719 -5.80 32.49 -18.08
CA PHE A 719 -6.83 31.85 -18.88
C PHE A 719 -7.02 30.38 -18.51
N ASP A 720 -8.16 29.83 -18.90
CA ASP A 720 -8.55 28.46 -18.63
C ASP A 720 -7.93 27.51 -19.68
N LEU A 721 -7.22 26.49 -19.24
CA LEU A 721 -6.64 25.47 -20.09
C LEU A 721 -7.64 24.40 -20.55
N ILE A 722 -8.75 24.26 -19.82
CA ILE A 722 -9.77 23.24 -20.01
C ILE A 722 -11.17 23.86 -19.95
N PRO A 723 -11.52 24.79 -20.89
CA PRO A 723 -12.79 25.51 -20.83
C PRO A 723 -14.00 24.55 -20.75
N GLY A 724 -14.89 24.82 -19.79
CA GLY A 724 -16.10 24.02 -19.58
C GLY A 724 -15.89 22.69 -18.82
N VAL A 725 -14.67 22.40 -18.39
CA VAL A 725 -14.36 21.22 -17.58
C VAL A 725 -14.01 21.67 -16.16
N GLN A 726 -14.68 21.12 -15.16
CA GLN A 726 -14.42 21.39 -13.75
C GLN A 726 -13.88 20.15 -13.05
N ALA A 727 -12.69 19.76 -13.46
CA ALA A 727 -11.96 18.65 -12.86
C ALA A 727 -10.47 19.03 -12.72
N PRO A 728 -9.79 18.65 -11.65
CA PRO A 728 -8.39 18.97 -11.45
C PRO A 728 -7.51 18.40 -12.56
N ILE A 729 -6.56 19.19 -13.01
CA ILE A 729 -5.51 18.71 -13.93
C ILE A 729 -4.53 17.85 -13.15
N VAL A 730 -4.17 16.71 -13.74
CA VAL A 730 -3.15 15.83 -13.19
C VAL A 730 -1.77 16.49 -13.34
N PRO A 731 -1.01 16.70 -12.26
CA PRO A 731 0.34 17.23 -12.34
C PRO A 731 1.24 16.44 -13.29
N GLY A 732 1.99 17.13 -14.13
CA GLY A 732 2.87 16.52 -15.14
C GLY A 732 2.16 16.05 -16.42
N SER A 733 0.84 16.27 -16.56
CA SER A 733 0.08 15.87 -17.75
C SER A 733 -0.05 16.95 -18.81
N LEU A 734 0.31 18.19 -18.47
CA LEU A 734 0.09 19.33 -19.35
C LEU A 734 1.26 19.54 -20.31
N LEU A 735 0.94 19.51 -21.58
CA LEU A 735 1.87 19.86 -22.65
C LEU A 735 1.25 20.91 -23.54
N LEU A 736 1.92 22.07 -23.61
CA LEU A 736 1.50 23.21 -24.40
C LEU A 736 2.51 23.49 -25.51
N MET A 737 1.99 23.72 -26.70
CA MET A 737 2.77 24.05 -27.90
C MET A 737 2.46 25.48 -28.31
N PRO A 738 3.33 26.47 -28.04
CA PRO A 738 3.17 27.81 -28.59
C PRO A 738 3.35 27.77 -30.11
N SER A 739 2.85 28.76 -30.80
CA SER A 739 2.96 28.87 -32.27
C SER A 739 4.42 28.95 -32.75
N SER A 740 5.33 29.34 -31.90
CA SER A 740 6.78 29.37 -32.14
C SER A 740 7.56 29.08 -30.86
N GLY A 741 8.72 28.42 -31.00
CA GLY A 741 9.60 28.08 -29.87
C GLY A 741 9.46 26.66 -29.36
N GLN A 742 10.01 26.39 -28.17
CA GLN A 742 10.02 25.08 -27.54
C GLN A 742 8.70 24.78 -26.81
N PRO A 743 8.30 23.53 -26.68
CA PRO A 743 7.16 23.13 -25.89
C PRO A 743 7.25 23.60 -24.43
N TRP A 744 6.07 23.83 -23.81
CA TRP A 744 5.96 24.12 -22.38
C TRP A 744 5.33 22.93 -21.67
N SER A 745 5.87 22.57 -20.52
CA SER A 745 5.34 21.50 -19.67
C SER A 745 5.21 21.96 -18.24
N ASP A 746 4.31 21.34 -17.49
CA ASP A 746 4.13 21.63 -16.08
C ASP A 746 5.01 20.75 -15.18
N SER A 747 5.42 21.30 -14.07
CA SER A 747 6.12 20.59 -13.00
C SER A 747 5.84 21.28 -11.67
N ALA A 748 5.22 20.59 -10.72
CA ALA A 748 4.90 21.13 -9.38
C ALA A 748 4.18 22.49 -9.39
N GLY A 749 3.22 22.66 -10.29
CA GLY A 749 2.45 23.91 -10.42
C GLY A 749 3.11 25.01 -11.26
N VAL A 750 4.34 24.79 -11.75
CA VAL A 750 5.06 25.72 -12.58
C VAL A 750 5.09 25.24 -14.03
N VAL A 751 4.64 26.08 -14.96
CA VAL A 751 4.79 25.85 -16.39
C VAL A 751 6.13 26.39 -16.84
N ARG A 752 6.93 25.54 -17.49
CA ARG A 752 8.30 25.82 -17.87
C ARG A 752 8.61 25.31 -19.30
N THR A 753 9.58 25.90 -19.91
CA THR A 753 10.15 25.46 -21.18
C THR A 753 11.64 25.21 -21.02
N LEU A 754 12.16 24.25 -21.78
CA LEU A 754 13.59 23.97 -21.78
C LEU A 754 14.25 24.78 -22.90
N THR A 755 15.31 25.53 -22.56
CA THR A 755 16.18 26.27 -23.48
C THR A 755 17.60 25.71 -23.39
N THR A 756 18.47 26.17 -24.23
CA THR A 756 19.91 25.82 -24.17
C THR A 756 20.58 26.28 -22.87
N ALA A 757 20.01 27.28 -22.20
CA ALA A 757 20.46 27.79 -20.89
C ALA A 757 19.81 27.09 -19.68
N GLY A 758 18.93 26.10 -19.91
CA GLY A 758 18.19 25.39 -18.89
C GLY A 758 16.69 25.68 -18.88
N PHE A 759 16.01 25.31 -17.81
CA PHE A 759 14.56 25.53 -17.66
C PHE A 759 14.24 26.99 -17.39
N VAL A 760 13.31 27.53 -18.15
CA VAL A 760 12.78 28.90 -18.02
C VAL A 760 11.31 28.80 -17.62
N THR A 761 10.93 29.46 -16.52
CA THR A 761 9.55 29.58 -16.08
C THR A 761 8.75 30.45 -17.03
N ARG A 762 7.55 29.97 -17.43
CA ARG A 762 6.58 30.69 -18.25
C ARG A 762 5.39 31.16 -17.46
N GLY A 763 5.01 30.43 -16.40
CA GLY A 763 3.88 30.79 -15.58
C GLY A 763 3.58 29.76 -14.51
N ASN A 764 2.43 29.92 -13.85
CA ASN A 764 1.95 29.04 -12.81
C ASN A 764 0.59 28.46 -13.20
N VAL A 765 0.41 27.15 -13.03
CA VAL A 765 -0.87 26.47 -13.25
C VAL A 765 -1.51 26.10 -11.91
N ALA A 766 -2.77 26.49 -11.76
CA ALA A 766 -3.61 26.07 -10.64
C ALA A 766 -4.35 24.77 -11.05
N TYR A 767 -3.81 23.63 -10.67
CA TYR A 767 -4.36 22.31 -11.04
C TYR A 767 -5.86 22.14 -10.69
N PRO A 768 -6.36 22.57 -9.50
CA PRO A 768 -7.77 22.42 -9.17
C PRO A 768 -8.74 23.16 -10.09
N THR A 769 -8.32 24.27 -10.66
CA THR A 769 -9.17 25.15 -11.49
C THR A 769 -8.84 25.11 -12.98
N GLY A 770 -7.72 24.49 -13.35
CA GLY A 770 -7.24 24.48 -14.73
C GLY A 770 -6.78 25.84 -15.26
N ARG A 771 -6.56 26.82 -14.39
CA ARG A 771 -6.11 28.17 -14.79
C ARG A 771 -4.61 28.26 -14.88
N LEU A 772 -4.15 28.87 -15.99
CA LEU A 772 -2.73 29.21 -16.21
C LEU A 772 -2.54 30.72 -16.14
N GLN A 773 -1.69 31.17 -15.22
CA GLN A 773 -1.21 32.52 -15.14
C GLN A 773 0.19 32.60 -15.77
N LEU A 774 0.33 33.31 -16.89
CA LEU A 774 1.62 33.53 -17.52
C LEU A 774 2.36 34.68 -16.87
N THR A 775 3.66 34.46 -16.62
CA THR A 775 4.58 35.47 -16.06
C THR A 775 5.67 35.86 -17.04
N SER A 776 5.91 35.05 -18.09
CA SER A 776 6.87 35.37 -19.13
C SER A 776 6.48 34.75 -20.47
N TRP A 777 6.72 35.44 -21.56
CA TRP A 777 6.47 35.04 -22.94
C TRP A 777 7.43 35.75 -23.89
N THR A 778 7.38 35.37 -25.17
CA THR A 778 8.16 36.06 -26.22
C THR A 778 7.34 37.22 -26.77
N THR A 779 7.80 38.45 -26.58
CA THR A 779 7.18 39.65 -27.13
C THR A 779 7.08 39.55 -28.64
N GLY A 780 5.94 39.97 -29.22
CA GLY A 780 5.66 39.92 -30.65
C GLY A 780 5.28 38.52 -31.17
N SER A 781 5.28 37.47 -30.34
CA SER A 781 4.77 36.17 -30.76
C SER A 781 3.24 36.18 -30.86
N SER A 782 2.69 35.22 -31.63
CA SER A 782 1.25 35.02 -31.74
C SER A 782 0.65 34.59 -30.38
N ASN A 783 -0.61 35.00 -30.14
CA ASN A 783 -1.41 34.54 -28.99
C ASN A 783 -1.88 33.09 -29.09
N ALA A 784 -1.65 32.42 -30.20
CA ALA A 784 -2.08 31.03 -30.40
C ALA A 784 -1.24 30.07 -29.55
N LEU A 785 -1.92 29.23 -28.80
CA LEU A 785 -1.34 28.21 -27.93
C LEU A 785 -2.11 26.92 -28.12
N ARG A 786 -1.43 25.84 -28.55
CA ARG A 786 -2.05 24.53 -28.67
C ARG A 786 -1.85 23.75 -27.36
N ARG A 787 -2.90 23.34 -26.69
CA ARG A 787 -2.84 22.33 -25.65
C ARG A 787 -2.72 20.96 -26.33
N ALA A 788 -1.53 20.39 -26.36
CA ALA A 788 -1.22 19.13 -27.03
C ALA A 788 -1.62 17.91 -26.18
N SER A 789 -1.49 18.02 -24.86
CA SER A 789 -1.88 16.99 -23.90
C SER A 789 -2.36 17.64 -22.61
N CYS A 790 -3.39 17.07 -22.01
CA CYS A 790 -3.88 17.39 -20.69
C CYS A 790 -4.74 16.23 -20.19
N THR A 791 -4.52 15.81 -18.97
CA THR A 791 -5.36 14.80 -18.31
C THR A 791 -5.97 15.42 -17.07
N THR A 792 -7.26 15.21 -16.84
CA THR A 792 -7.94 15.57 -15.60
C THR A 792 -8.34 14.29 -14.86
N THR A 793 -8.45 14.38 -13.56
CA THR A 793 -8.91 13.28 -12.70
C THR A 793 -9.98 13.80 -11.76
N LEU A 794 -10.91 12.93 -11.40
CA LEU A 794 -11.97 13.25 -10.48
C LEU A 794 -11.63 12.71 -9.11
N GLY A 795 -11.22 13.61 -8.25
CA GLY A 795 -10.95 13.34 -6.85
C GLY A 795 -9.69 12.48 -6.61
N GLU A 796 -9.25 12.43 -5.38
CA GLU A 796 -8.30 11.45 -4.93
C GLU A 796 -9.00 10.10 -4.80
N ALA A 797 -8.35 9.04 -5.26
CA ALA A 797 -8.91 7.71 -5.13
C ALA A 797 -8.91 7.30 -3.65
N LEU A 798 -10.08 6.97 -3.14
CA LEU A 798 -10.35 6.71 -1.73
C LEU A 798 -10.50 5.20 -1.50
N THR A 799 -10.04 4.73 -0.35
CA THR A 799 -10.08 3.32 0.04
C THR A 799 -10.79 3.16 1.38
N SER A 800 -11.75 2.24 1.47
CA SER A 800 -12.49 1.97 2.71
C SER A 800 -11.92 0.81 3.52
N ALA A 801 -11.11 -0.05 2.93
CA ALA A 801 -10.45 -1.16 3.62
C ALA A 801 -9.16 -1.55 2.92
N PHE A 802 -8.16 -1.96 3.67
CA PHE A 802 -6.87 -2.35 3.12
C PHE A 802 -6.23 -3.49 3.93
N VAL A 803 -5.67 -4.46 3.22
CA VAL A 803 -4.83 -5.51 3.77
C VAL A 803 -3.43 -5.35 3.22
N GLY A 804 -2.46 -5.28 4.11
CA GLY A 804 -1.08 -5.14 3.71
C GLY A 804 -0.15 -5.89 4.65
N ARG A 805 1.13 -5.87 4.34
CA ARG A 805 2.17 -6.46 5.19
C ARG A 805 3.25 -5.45 5.52
N THR A 806 3.90 -5.62 6.65
CA THR A 806 5.10 -4.86 6.99
C THR A 806 6.30 -5.30 6.14
N ALA A 807 7.29 -4.43 6.03
CA ALA A 807 8.50 -4.71 5.25
C ALA A 807 9.30 -5.90 5.83
N ALA A 808 9.22 -6.11 7.13
CA ALA A 808 9.85 -7.23 7.82
C ALA A 808 8.91 -7.76 8.92
N ALA A 809 9.06 -9.02 9.28
CA ALA A 809 8.36 -9.71 10.36
C ALA A 809 9.30 -10.75 11.00
N PRO A 810 9.05 -11.16 12.25
CA PRO A 810 8.01 -10.70 13.16
C PRO A 810 8.25 -9.28 13.67
N ILE A 811 7.21 -8.65 14.20
CA ILE A 811 7.28 -7.30 14.77
C ILE A 811 7.03 -7.32 16.28
N ARG A 812 7.56 -6.33 16.99
CA ARG A 812 7.33 -6.16 18.43
C ARG A 812 5.84 -5.85 18.67
N PRO A 813 5.15 -6.60 19.56
CA PRO A 813 3.79 -6.30 19.95
C PRO A 813 3.62 -4.86 20.43
N GLY A 814 2.56 -4.18 19.97
CA GLY A 814 2.29 -2.79 20.31
C GLY A 814 3.18 -1.74 19.62
N SER A 815 4.11 -2.13 18.75
CA SER A 815 5.00 -1.18 18.07
C SER A 815 4.44 -0.63 16.75
N PHE A 816 3.40 -1.23 16.21
CA PHE A 816 2.80 -0.76 14.96
C PHE A 816 2.02 0.52 15.18
N SER A 817 2.34 1.53 14.40
CA SER A 817 1.64 2.82 14.35
C SER A 817 1.44 3.23 12.90
N ALA A 818 0.31 3.84 12.59
CA ALA A 818 0.07 4.36 11.25
C ALA A 818 -0.56 5.75 11.29
N VAL A 819 -0.16 6.59 10.34
CA VAL A 819 -0.72 7.93 10.11
C VAL A 819 -1.64 7.86 8.89
N ILE A 820 -2.88 8.28 9.07
CA ILE A 820 -3.96 8.14 8.08
C ILE A 820 -4.46 9.53 7.70
N PRO A 821 -4.30 9.98 6.46
CA PRO A 821 -4.93 11.20 5.95
C PRO A 821 -6.44 11.00 5.82
N LYS A 822 -7.22 11.95 6.31
CA LYS A 822 -8.68 11.95 6.19
C LYS A 822 -9.11 12.64 4.91
N ALA A 823 -10.17 12.15 4.29
CA ALA A 823 -10.76 12.78 3.11
C ALA A 823 -11.29 14.21 3.42
N SER A 824 -11.68 14.47 4.68
CA SER A 824 -12.11 15.80 5.15
C SER A 824 -10.96 16.76 5.47
N GLY A 825 -9.71 16.35 5.22
CA GLY A 825 -8.51 17.08 5.63
C GLY A 825 -7.99 16.69 7.02
N GLY A 826 -6.69 16.92 7.25
CA GLY A 826 -6.00 16.54 8.47
C GLY A 826 -5.55 15.07 8.47
N VAL A 827 -4.88 14.67 9.54
CA VAL A 827 -4.33 13.33 9.74
C VAL A 827 -4.79 12.74 11.06
N GLN A 828 -4.83 11.42 11.13
CA GLN A 828 -5.08 10.66 12.35
C GLN A 828 -3.99 9.63 12.56
N THR A 829 -3.42 9.59 13.75
CA THR A 829 -2.48 8.53 14.14
C THR A 829 -3.23 7.43 14.86
N ILE A 830 -2.97 6.19 14.47
CA ILE A 830 -3.48 4.98 15.13
C ILE A 830 -2.31 4.12 15.61
N THR A 831 -2.53 3.35 16.66
CA THR A 831 -1.55 2.41 17.21
C THR A 831 -2.22 1.06 17.45
N ALA A 832 -1.46 -0.01 17.26
CA ALA A 832 -1.91 -1.34 17.63
C ALA A 832 -1.70 -1.59 19.12
N ALA A 833 -2.63 -2.27 19.75
CA ALA A 833 -2.44 -2.81 21.10
C ALA A 833 -1.45 -4.00 21.08
N THR A 834 -1.04 -4.45 22.26
CA THR A 834 -0.07 -5.57 22.36
C THR A 834 -0.62 -6.91 21.86
N ASP A 835 -1.94 -7.08 21.83
CA ASP A 835 -2.62 -8.23 21.22
C ASP A 835 -2.78 -8.11 19.69
N GLY A 836 -2.31 -7.03 19.09
CA GLY A 836 -2.43 -6.73 17.68
C GLY A 836 -3.74 -6.07 17.27
N SER A 837 -4.67 -5.81 18.18
CA SER A 837 -5.92 -5.11 17.86
C SER A 837 -5.68 -3.62 17.59
N ILE A 838 -6.44 -3.06 16.66
CA ILE A 838 -6.40 -1.64 16.29
C ILE A 838 -7.84 -1.12 16.38
N ILE A 839 -8.11 -0.28 17.37
CA ILE A 839 -9.41 0.34 17.58
C ILE A 839 -9.19 1.83 17.78
N ALA A 840 -9.66 2.63 16.85
CA ALA A 840 -9.58 4.08 16.89
C ALA A 840 -10.85 4.70 16.27
N PRO A 841 -11.20 5.95 16.56
CA PRO A 841 -12.35 6.60 15.94
C PRO A 841 -12.30 6.52 14.41
N GLY A 842 -13.27 5.83 13.80
CA GLY A 842 -13.34 5.64 12.35
C GLY A 842 -12.30 4.69 11.74
N VAL A 843 -11.57 3.94 12.56
CA VAL A 843 -10.65 2.89 12.10
C VAL A 843 -10.75 1.66 12.97
N ILE A 844 -10.96 0.54 12.34
CA ILE A 844 -10.97 -0.77 12.98
C ILE A 844 -9.94 -1.64 12.26
N GLY A 845 -9.12 -2.35 13.01
CA GLY A 845 -8.08 -3.13 12.41
C GLY A 845 -7.44 -4.18 13.30
N SER A 846 -6.51 -4.91 12.74
CA SER A 846 -5.62 -5.81 13.47
C SER A 846 -4.28 -5.94 12.74
N ILE A 847 -3.26 -6.30 13.49
CA ILE A 847 -1.99 -6.72 12.95
C ILE A 847 -1.60 -8.06 13.57
N ASP A 848 -1.22 -8.99 12.73
CA ASP A 848 -0.58 -10.22 13.15
C ASP A 848 0.92 -9.95 13.32
N VAL A 849 1.39 -9.97 14.54
CA VAL A 849 2.78 -9.64 14.89
C VAL A 849 3.79 -10.66 14.35
N GLU A 850 3.38 -11.91 14.13
CA GLU A 850 4.26 -12.97 13.62
C GLU A 850 4.49 -12.86 12.11
N THR A 851 3.46 -12.52 11.37
CA THR A 851 3.53 -12.41 9.91
C THR A 851 3.72 -10.99 9.43
N GLY A 852 3.47 -9.98 10.29
CA GLY A 852 3.44 -8.58 9.90
C GLY A 852 2.24 -8.21 9.01
N LEU A 853 1.25 -9.10 8.90
CA LEU A 853 0.03 -8.87 8.13
C LEU A 853 -0.91 -7.94 8.90
N TYR A 854 -1.24 -6.79 8.34
CA TYR A 854 -2.19 -5.87 8.95
C TYR A 854 -3.42 -5.70 8.08
N ARG A 855 -4.57 -5.52 8.75
CA ARG A 855 -5.87 -5.30 8.16
C ARG A 855 -6.44 -4.02 8.74
N LEU A 856 -6.83 -3.08 7.88
CA LEU A 856 -7.44 -1.81 8.28
C LEU A 856 -8.78 -1.67 7.57
N ALA A 857 -9.79 -1.25 8.30
CA ALA A 857 -11.08 -0.85 7.76
C ALA A 857 -11.41 0.56 8.27
N PHE A 858 -11.72 1.43 7.34
CA PHE A 858 -11.99 2.84 7.58
C PHE A 858 -13.49 3.08 7.61
N GLY A 859 -14.02 3.39 8.78
CA GLY A 859 -15.42 3.52 9.03
C GLY A 859 -15.81 3.12 10.45
N SER A 860 -17.10 2.95 10.67
CA SER A 860 -17.64 2.54 11.96
C SER A 860 -18.90 1.71 11.78
N PHE A 861 -19.21 0.86 12.79
CA PHE A 861 -20.48 0.18 12.84
C PHE A 861 -21.56 1.13 13.30
N VAL A 862 -22.66 1.21 12.56
CA VAL A 862 -23.86 1.99 12.87
C VAL A 862 -25.09 1.09 12.86
N THR A 863 -26.18 1.52 13.49
CA THR A 863 -27.45 0.80 13.42
C THR A 863 -27.94 0.73 11.97
N ALA A 864 -28.32 -0.45 11.50
CA ALA A 864 -28.76 -0.66 10.12
C ALA A 864 -30.11 0.04 9.85
N ALA A 865 -31.03 -0.02 10.82
CA ALA A 865 -32.33 0.63 10.72
C ALA A 865 -32.21 2.16 10.58
N GLY A 866 -32.88 2.71 9.57
CA GLY A 866 -32.84 4.12 9.22
C GLY A 866 -31.74 4.50 8.23
N ASN A 867 -30.93 3.53 7.76
CA ASN A 867 -29.87 3.75 6.78
C ASN A 867 -30.11 3.00 5.45
N GLU A 868 -31.31 2.46 5.23
CA GLU A 868 -31.63 1.61 4.09
C GLU A 868 -31.51 2.33 2.73
N SER A 869 -31.67 3.65 2.73
CA SER A 869 -31.53 4.48 1.52
C SER A 869 -30.08 4.88 1.21
N GLN A 870 -29.14 4.56 2.09
CA GLN A 870 -27.74 4.96 1.90
C GLN A 870 -27.06 4.11 0.81
N PRO A 871 -26.18 4.69 -0.03
CA PRO A 871 -25.55 3.98 -1.14
C PRO A 871 -24.62 2.83 -0.68
N TRP A 872 -24.14 2.89 0.55
CA TRP A 872 -23.30 1.87 1.17
C TRP A 872 -24.11 0.79 1.90
N TYR A 873 -25.46 0.94 2.00
CA TYR A 873 -26.31 -0.04 2.66
C TYR A 873 -26.58 -1.24 1.75
N GLN A 874 -26.35 -2.42 2.33
CA GLN A 874 -26.73 -3.69 1.71
C GLN A 874 -27.31 -4.59 2.80
N ALA A 875 -28.55 -5.05 2.64
CA ALA A 875 -29.24 -5.87 3.64
C ALA A 875 -28.45 -7.15 4.02
N ALA A 876 -27.71 -7.73 3.07
CA ALA A 876 -26.86 -8.89 3.30
C ALA A 876 -25.66 -8.63 4.23
N ASN A 877 -25.31 -7.37 4.45
CA ASN A 877 -24.18 -6.94 5.29
C ASN A 877 -24.60 -6.58 6.71
N VAL A 878 -25.87 -6.68 7.03
CA VAL A 878 -26.38 -6.41 8.37
C VAL A 878 -26.01 -7.57 9.28
N GLY A 879 -25.25 -7.27 10.35
CA GLY A 879 -24.85 -8.25 11.35
C GLY A 879 -26.02 -8.75 12.21
N GLN A 880 -25.82 -9.84 12.93
CA GLN A 880 -26.83 -10.38 13.86
C GLN A 880 -27.18 -9.41 14.99
N ASP A 881 -26.29 -8.44 15.27
CA ASP A 881 -26.50 -7.36 16.25
C ASP A 881 -27.28 -6.16 15.69
N GLY A 882 -27.81 -6.26 14.46
CA GLY A 882 -28.56 -5.20 13.78
C GLY A 882 -27.70 -4.02 13.33
N LYS A 883 -26.36 -4.18 13.28
CA LYS A 883 -25.45 -3.14 12.84
C LYS A 883 -24.91 -3.43 11.44
N ILE A 884 -24.56 -2.36 10.75
CA ILE A 884 -23.92 -2.40 9.44
C ILE A 884 -22.67 -1.52 9.46
N PHE A 885 -21.64 -1.90 8.70
CA PHE A 885 -20.45 -1.09 8.59
C PHE A 885 -20.68 0.09 7.64
N LYS A 886 -20.56 1.31 8.20
CA LYS A 886 -20.58 2.56 7.43
C LYS A 886 -19.16 2.91 7.05
N PRO A 887 -18.77 2.84 5.75
CA PRO A 887 -17.42 3.19 5.31
C PRO A 887 -17.18 4.71 5.44
N ALA A 888 -15.95 5.06 5.81
CA ALA A 888 -15.41 6.41 5.78
C ALA A 888 -14.07 6.37 5.02
N PRO A 889 -14.08 6.41 3.69
CA PRO A 889 -12.90 6.19 2.88
C PRO A 889 -11.79 7.20 3.16
N VAL A 890 -10.55 6.78 3.03
CA VAL A 890 -9.35 7.57 3.27
C VAL A 890 -8.45 7.60 2.03
N VAL A 891 -7.55 8.57 1.98
CA VAL A 891 -6.50 8.65 0.94
C VAL A 891 -5.40 7.64 1.28
N MET A 892 -5.55 6.39 0.81
CA MET A 892 -4.66 5.31 1.17
C MET A 892 -3.22 5.53 0.71
N SER A 893 -3.00 6.22 -0.39
CA SER A 893 -1.66 6.59 -0.88
C SER A 893 -0.88 7.46 0.12
N GLY A 894 -1.56 8.17 1.00
CA GLY A 894 -0.96 9.00 2.06
C GLY A 894 -0.71 8.25 3.38
N VAL A 895 -1.21 7.03 3.53
CA VAL A 895 -1.03 6.24 4.75
C VAL A 895 0.44 5.84 4.91
N ARG A 896 0.99 6.08 6.10
CA ARG A 896 2.35 5.70 6.48
C ARG A 896 2.30 4.89 7.75
N TYR A 897 3.11 3.84 7.82
CA TYR A 897 3.26 3.08 9.05
C TYR A 897 4.70 3.10 9.55
N SER A 898 4.85 2.87 10.85
CA SER A 898 6.08 2.53 11.51
C SER A 898 5.86 1.35 12.43
N ALA A 899 6.87 0.51 12.57
CA ALA A 899 6.87 -0.62 13.48
C ALA A 899 8.31 -0.95 13.89
N VAL A 900 8.48 -1.85 14.84
CA VAL A 900 9.78 -2.38 15.22
C VAL A 900 9.81 -3.86 14.85
N ALA A 901 10.67 -4.22 13.92
CA ALA A 901 10.88 -5.60 13.53
C ALA A 901 11.90 -6.29 14.44
N TYR A 902 11.67 -7.56 14.71
CA TYR A 902 12.63 -8.42 15.38
C TYR A 902 13.54 -9.13 14.39
N SER A 903 14.81 -9.07 14.62
CA SER A 903 15.82 -9.87 13.91
C SER A 903 16.46 -10.86 14.89
N TYR A 904 16.37 -12.14 14.56
CA TYR A 904 16.96 -13.21 15.37
C TYR A 904 18.22 -13.72 14.69
N LEU A 905 19.34 -13.55 15.34
CA LEU A 905 20.62 -14.13 14.93
C LEU A 905 20.92 -15.32 15.83
N PRO A 906 21.06 -16.55 15.30
CA PRO A 906 21.44 -17.69 16.11
C PRO A 906 22.83 -17.47 16.71
N LEU A 907 23.00 -17.89 17.95
CA LEU A 907 24.27 -17.80 18.67
C LEU A 907 25.23 -18.88 18.18
N ASP A 908 26.55 -18.68 18.47
CA ASP A 908 27.59 -19.63 18.11
C ASP A 908 27.29 -21.01 18.71
N ALA A 909 27.45 -22.06 17.92
CA ALA A 909 27.29 -23.45 18.36
C ALA A 909 28.17 -23.83 19.55
N ASN A 910 29.35 -23.23 19.67
CA ASN A 910 30.25 -23.45 20.83
C ASN A 910 29.69 -22.89 22.14
N LEU A 911 28.84 -21.86 22.07
CA LEU A 911 28.16 -21.28 23.24
C LEU A 911 26.90 -22.05 23.63
N THR A 912 26.13 -22.46 22.61
CA THR A 912 24.87 -23.16 22.85
C THR A 912 25.00 -24.66 23.03
N GLY A 913 26.12 -25.22 22.60
CA GLY A 913 26.37 -26.67 22.60
C GLY A 913 25.56 -27.46 21.58
N ILE A 914 24.91 -26.78 20.59
CA ILE A 914 24.19 -27.39 19.47
C ILE A 914 24.50 -26.64 18.20
N GLU A 915 24.31 -27.29 17.06
CA GLU A 915 24.48 -26.73 15.73
C GLU A 915 23.26 -25.86 15.36
N THR A 916 23.28 -24.57 15.73
CA THR A 916 22.15 -23.64 15.54
C THR A 916 21.81 -23.42 14.09
N VAL A 917 22.78 -23.60 13.17
CA VAL A 917 22.57 -23.41 11.72
C VAL A 917 21.65 -24.48 11.13
N ARG A 918 21.54 -25.65 11.79
CA ARG A 918 20.62 -26.73 11.40
C ARG A 918 19.18 -26.50 11.81
N LEU A 919 18.91 -25.51 12.63
CA LEU A 919 17.58 -25.18 13.14
C LEU A 919 16.94 -24.10 12.29
N PRO A 920 15.60 -23.86 12.42
CA PRO A 920 14.94 -22.75 11.78
C PRO A 920 15.67 -21.43 12.04
N SER A 921 15.63 -20.49 11.07
CA SER A 921 16.39 -19.24 11.13
C SER A 921 16.01 -18.34 12.31
N ASP A 922 14.80 -18.49 12.84
CA ASP A 922 14.30 -17.74 13.99
C ASP A 922 14.44 -18.52 15.33
N GLY A 923 15.06 -19.70 15.30
CA GLY A 923 15.21 -20.56 16.50
C GLY A 923 13.89 -21.13 17.02
N ARG A 924 12.79 -21.02 16.29
CA ARG A 924 11.48 -21.46 16.72
C ARG A 924 11.11 -22.81 16.13
N VAL A 925 10.64 -23.70 16.96
CA VAL A 925 10.19 -25.04 16.57
C VAL A 925 8.67 -25.13 16.70
N PRO A 926 7.95 -25.60 15.67
CA PRO A 926 6.51 -25.78 15.76
C PRO A 926 6.15 -26.80 16.85
N MET A 927 5.25 -26.41 17.76
CA MET A 927 4.78 -27.28 18.86
C MET A 927 3.62 -28.18 18.43
N PHE A 928 2.87 -27.75 17.45
CA PHE A 928 1.71 -28.49 16.95
C PHE A 928 1.91 -28.91 15.50
N ARG A 929 1.50 -30.13 15.19
CA ARG A 929 1.47 -30.66 13.84
C ARG A 929 0.07 -31.11 13.49
N ASN A 930 -0.27 -31.16 12.21
CA ASN A 930 -1.52 -31.72 11.77
C ASN A 930 -1.66 -33.17 12.24
N GLY A 931 -2.74 -33.50 12.94
CA GLY A 931 -2.95 -34.81 13.56
C GLY A 931 -2.23 -35.01 14.89
N GLY A 932 -1.53 -34.01 15.42
CA GLY A 932 -0.88 -34.05 16.75
C GLY A 932 -1.90 -33.98 17.89
N MET A 933 -1.49 -34.50 19.06
CA MET A 933 -2.28 -34.41 20.29
C MET A 933 -1.88 -33.17 21.10
N CYS A 934 -2.90 -32.46 21.61
CA CYS A 934 -2.73 -31.30 22.49
C CYS A 934 -3.33 -31.59 23.84
N VAL A 935 -2.62 -31.30 24.93
CA VAL A 935 -3.13 -31.37 26.29
C VAL A 935 -3.40 -29.97 26.79
N VAL A 936 -4.63 -29.68 27.17
CA VAL A 936 -5.02 -28.39 27.75
C VAL A 936 -5.08 -28.53 29.26
N GLY A 937 -4.19 -27.81 29.96
CA GLY A 937 -4.17 -27.74 31.40
C GLY A 937 -4.76 -26.44 31.93
N HIS A 938 -5.34 -26.50 33.12
CA HIS A 938 -5.77 -25.32 33.88
C HIS A 938 -5.07 -25.34 35.24
N GLN A 939 -4.48 -24.22 35.59
CA GLN A 939 -3.89 -24.00 36.91
C GLN A 939 -4.51 -22.76 37.54
N ALA A 940 -4.89 -22.87 38.79
CA ALA A 940 -5.33 -21.75 39.56
C ALA A 940 -4.64 -21.79 40.93
N SER A 941 -4.34 -20.65 41.50
CA SER A 941 -3.81 -20.54 42.88
C SER A 941 -4.65 -19.54 43.65
N THR A 942 -4.86 -19.84 44.91
CA THR A 942 -5.62 -18.97 45.84
C THR A 942 -4.85 -18.89 47.14
N ALA A 943 -4.58 -17.67 47.59
CA ALA A 943 -3.97 -17.45 48.91
C ALA A 943 -4.99 -17.46 50.00
N LEU A 944 -4.86 -18.34 50.97
CA LEU A 944 -5.83 -18.55 52.03
C LEU A 944 -5.14 -18.66 53.41
N ASN A 945 -5.79 -18.14 54.43
CA ASN A 945 -5.45 -18.45 55.83
C ASN A 945 -6.26 -19.67 56.23
N VAL A 946 -5.60 -20.75 56.57
CA VAL A 946 -6.23 -22.03 56.85
C VAL A 946 -6.00 -22.46 58.29
N SER A 947 -6.92 -23.27 58.83
CA SER A 947 -6.86 -23.81 60.20
C SER A 947 -6.98 -25.34 60.18
N ASN A 948 -6.57 -25.99 61.28
CA ASN A 948 -6.71 -27.43 61.45
C ASN A 948 -8.17 -27.87 61.27
N ASN A 949 -8.33 -29.02 60.61
CA ASN A 949 -9.62 -29.63 60.24
C ASN A 949 -10.51 -28.80 59.33
N GLN A 950 -9.95 -27.78 58.69
CA GLN A 950 -10.68 -27.01 57.67
C GLN A 950 -10.66 -27.71 56.34
N THR A 951 -11.86 -27.85 55.72
CA THR A 951 -11.97 -28.37 54.36
C THR A 951 -12.36 -27.20 53.41
N ILE A 952 -11.63 -27.08 52.34
CA ILE A 952 -11.82 -26.04 51.32
C ILE A 952 -12.20 -26.70 50.01
N ASP A 953 -13.25 -26.18 49.38
CA ASP A 953 -13.64 -26.52 48.01
C ASP A 953 -12.84 -25.66 47.03
N LEU A 954 -12.11 -26.30 46.10
CA LEU A 954 -11.23 -25.65 45.14
C LEU A 954 -12.00 -25.17 43.87
N GLY A 955 -13.33 -25.33 43.86
CA GLY A 955 -14.18 -24.86 42.76
C GLY A 955 -14.08 -25.65 41.46
N ARG A 956 -13.31 -26.73 41.43
CA ARG A 956 -13.20 -27.66 40.31
C ARG A 956 -13.09 -29.10 40.81
N VAL A 957 -13.67 -30.02 40.06
CA VAL A 957 -13.62 -31.45 40.30
C VAL A 957 -12.64 -32.14 39.34
N ARG A 958 -12.24 -33.36 39.65
CA ARG A 958 -11.35 -34.20 38.85
C ARG A 958 -10.00 -33.49 38.59
N LEU A 959 -9.39 -33.03 39.64
CA LEU A 959 -8.08 -32.40 39.62
C LEU A 959 -6.99 -33.43 39.37
N SER A 960 -6.00 -33.05 38.59
CA SER A 960 -4.80 -33.87 38.37
C SER A 960 -3.81 -33.76 39.53
N ARG A 961 -3.79 -32.60 40.22
CA ARG A 961 -2.83 -32.34 41.30
C ARG A 961 -3.28 -31.15 42.15
N VAL A 962 -2.96 -31.21 43.45
CA VAL A 962 -3.02 -30.09 44.35
C VAL A 962 -1.67 -29.93 45.04
N THR A 963 -1.19 -28.70 45.14
CA THR A 963 0.04 -28.34 45.88
C THR A 963 -0.26 -27.21 46.83
N VAL A 964 0.27 -27.31 48.06
CA VAL A 964 0.19 -26.29 49.08
C VAL A 964 1.56 -25.64 49.24
N ARG A 965 1.62 -24.32 49.11
CA ARG A 965 2.85 -23.54 49.26
C ARG A 965 2.57 -22.23 50.02
N ASP A 966 3.53 -21.72 50.76
CA ASP A 966 3.42 -20.40 51.38
C ASP A 966 3.87 -19.26 50.46
N SER A 967 3.77 -18.04 50.96
CA SER A 967 4.19 -16.84 50.23
C SER A 967 5.70 -16.78 49.94
N SER A 968 6.53 -17.56 50.61
CA SER A 968 7.97 -17.70 50.34
C SER A 968 8.29 -18.73 49.25
N GLY A 969 7.24 -19.46 48.77
CA GLY A 969 7.41 -20.53 47.79
C GLY A 969 7.74 -21.90 48.39
N LYS A 970 7.79 -22.02 49.76
CA LYS A 970 8.03 -23.30 50.42
C LYS A 970 6.82 -24.22 50.24
N HIS A 971 7.10 -25.43 49.71
CA HIS A 971 6.06 -26.45 49.51
C HIS A 971 5.85 -27.29 50.75
N TYR A 972 4.62 -27.63 51.05
CA TYR A 972 4.22 -28.53 52.11
C TYR A 972 3.73 -29.85 51.52
N GLN A 973 4.34 -30.95 51.93
CA GLN A 973 3.96 -32.31 51.50
C GLN A 973 3.08 -33.04 52.50
N THR A 974 3.01 -32.56 53.73
CA THR A 974 2.23 -33.11 54.84
C THR A 974 1.40 -32.05 55.50
N GLY A 975 0.43 -32.45 56.38
CA GLY A 975 -0.48 -31.53 57.04
C GLY A 975 -1.77 -31.25 56.31
N TYR A 976 -2.02 -31.90 55.19
CA TYR A 976 -3.27 -31.85 54.44
C TYR A 976 -3.54 -33.16 53.72
N THR A 977 -4.79 -33.37 53.36
CA THR A 977 -5.25 -34.42 52.46
C THR A 977 -6.07 -33.81 51.32
N ALA A 978 -5.88 -34.28 50.10
CA ALA A 978 -6.63 -33.79 48.95
C ALA A 978 -7.52 -34.88 48.34
N ASP A 979 -8.78 -34.58 48.19
CA ASP A 979 -9.72 -35.37 47.40
C ASP A 979 -9.73 -34.77 45.98
N LEU A 980 -8.95 -35.34 45.07
CA LEU A 980 -8.80 -34.85 43.72
C LEU A 980 -10.05 -35.03 42.89
N GLU A 981 -10.86 -36.08 43.17
CA GLU A 981 -12.08 -36.32 42.39
C GLU A 981 -13.15 -35.28 42.78
N ALA A 982 -13.33 -35.03 44.08
CA ALA A 982 -14.28 -34.05 44.58
C ALA A 982 -13.75 -32.60 44.52
N GLY A 983 -12.46 -32.40 44.24
CA GLY A 983 -11.82 -31.07 44.19
C GLY A 983 -11.77 -30.36 45.55
N ARG A 984 -11.49 -31.11 46.61
CA ARG A 984 -11.44 -30.59 48.00
C ARG A 984 -10.10 -30.87 48.66
N ILE A 985 -9.72 -29.96 49.52
CA ILE A 985 -8.52 -30.11 50.34
C ILE A 985 -8.91 -29.97 51.82
N THR A 986 -8.46 -30.88 52.67
CA THR A 986 -8.66 -30.83 54.10
C THR A 986 -7.33 -30.67 54.82
N PHE A 987 -7.14 -29.61 55.57
CA PHE A 987 -5.93 -29.34 56.34
C PHE A 987 -5.99 -30.09 57.68
N THR A 988 -5.12 -31.05 57.89
CA THR A 988 -5.06 -31.90 59.08
C THR A 988 -4.12 -31.35 60.14
N ASP A 989 -3.04 -30.72 59.76
CA ASP A 989 -2.09 -30.08 60.63
C ASP A 989 -1.42 -28.88 59.97
N THR A 990 -1.77 -27.69 60.45
CA THR A 990 -1.24 -26.42 59.90
C THR A 990 -0.12 -25.83 60.72
N SER A 991 0.36 -26.54 61.80
CA SER A 991 1.37 -26.01 62.72
C SER A 991 2.74 -25.67 62.09
N ALA A 992 3.08 -26.36 61.02
CA ALA A 992 4.31 -26.13 60.29
C ALA A 992 4.18 -25.15 59.12
N MET A 993 2.94 -24.64 58.86
CA MET A 993 2.61 -23.82 57.71
C MET A 993 2.69 -22.34 58.04
N THR A 994 3.30 -21.57 57.14
CA THR A 994 3.32 -20.10 57.23
C THR A 994 2.16 -19.52 56.40
N MET A 995 1.29 -18.79 57.07
CA MET A 995 0.11 -18.20 56.44
C MET A 995 0.42 -16.86 55.74
N PRO A 996 -0.24 -16.56 54.61
CA PRO A 996 -1.19 -17.42 53.90
C PRO A 996 -0.51 -18.52 53.06
N VAL A 997 -1.22 -19.62 52.86
CA VAL A 997 -0.87 -20.69 51.96
C VAL A 997 -1.69 -20.66 50.71
#